data_3f7d20fcb61269d2ca0c0bfa4b2c632e
#
_entry.id   3f7d20fcb61269d2ca0c0bfa4b2c632e
#
_cell.length_a   1.000
_cell.length_b   1.000
_cell.length_c   1.000
_cell.angle_alpha   90.00
_cell.angle_beta   90.00
_cell.angle_gamma   90.00
#
_symmetry.space_group_name_H-M   'P 1'
#
loop_
_entity.id
_entity.type
_entity.pdbx_description
1 polymer ?
#
loop_
_entity_poly.entity_id
_entity_poly.type
_entity_poly.pdbx_seq_one_letter_code
_entity_poly.pdbx_strand_id
1 'polypeptide(L)'
;MLDREDRIIDINIEDEMKTAYIDYSMSVIVSRALPDVRDGFKPVHRRVLYAMNETGNTFDKPTRKCANAVGEVLGKYHPHGDSSVYGTLVRLAQPWNLRYPLVEGQGNFGSIDGDSPAAMRYTEARLGKLAAEMLRDIEKDTVDFQSNFDDTRLEPTVLPTRFPNLLVNGAAGIAVGMATNMAPHNLGESIDACVAYIDHHGEIDAAGLMNYIKAPDFPTGGLIYGYAGVREAFETGRGRIVIRSRCEIEEHNNHERIIVTEIPYQVNKSELVKSIADLITEKKIEGISGISDESNRKGIRIVIEVKRDANSGVVLNKLYKMTALQSSFSVNNIALVKGRPQLLNLRDLIELFIEHRHDVVYRRTVFELNKAKERAHLLEGLIIAVDNIDEVIRIIRAASEPQEAVEKLMERFSLSLIQARAIVDMRLRALTGLEREKLKAEYADLMKEIERLQALLADKELRAALIREELLEIKERYGDVRRSEIIYAAEEFNPEDFYADDEMVITISHLGYIKRTPLTEFRSQARGGVGAKGSDTRDEDFIEHIYSASMHGTMLLFTQMGRCYWLKVYEIPEGAKGAKGRALQNLLNIETGDRVNTFICVKNLTKDPDFVNSHYLLFCTKRGTIKKTLLEAYSRPRANGVIAIDLRDDDRLVGVSLTDGRSEILLANRRGRAVRFNEETVRATGRNAMGVRGMTLDDDSTDEVIGMIAVAQDTPETILVVSENGYGKRSLVEDYRITNRGTKGVKTLNVTDKTGELVAFEAVTDEHDLMIINRSGITIRVHARDISVQGRATQGVRIIDLKKRGDEIASVCRVLTEEEIEDSGEVPTEPLPSLDSILPPLDTPEANSQLSEDFLARAMDEELNN
;
A
#
# COMPACT_ATOMS: atom_id res chain seq x y z
N MET A 1 -48.78 60.56 -9.66
CA MET A 1 -47.46 60.11 -10.07
C MET A 1 -46.62 60.08 -8.81
N LEU A 2 -46.40 58.93 -8.22
CA LEU A 2 -45.47 58.80 -7.09
C LEU A 2 -44.11 58.53 -7.70
N ASP A 3 -43.18 59.49 -7.48
CA ASP A 3 -41.76 59.34 -7.78
C ASP A 3 -41.25 58.17 -6.98
N ARG A 4 -41.08 57.03 -7.65
CA ARG A 4 -40.20 56.00 -7.20
C ARG A 4 -38.76 56.48 -7.50
N GLU A 5 -38.12 57.12 -6.54
CA GLU A 5 -36.68 57.18 -6.51
C GLU A 5 -36.19 55.74 -6.39
N ASP A 6 -35.77 55.14 -7.51
CA ASP A 6 -35.04 53.90 -7.52
C ASP A 6 -33.75 54.16 -6.72
N ARG A 7 -33.72 53.65 -5.49
CA ARG A 7 -32.50 53.66 -4.69
C ARG A 7 -31.49 52.69 -5.34
N ILE A 8 -30.69 53.22 -6.22
CA ILE A 8 -29.51 52.56 -6.74
C ILE A 8 -28.49 52.57 -5.63
N ILE A 9 -28.18 51.41 -5.08
CA ILE A 9 -27.09 51.24 -4.11
C ILE A 9 -25.91 50.70 -4.88
N ASP A 10 -24.77 51.42 -4.86
CA ASP A 10 -23.54 50.98 -5.43
C ASP A 10 -23.00 49.83 -4.56
N ILE A 11 -22.97 48.61 -5.15
CA ILE A 11 -22.44 47.43 -4.48
C ILE A 11 -21.11 47.10 -5.14
N ASN A 12 -20.05 46.99 -4.31
CA ASN A 12 -18.76 46.52 -4.77
C ASN A 12 -18.86 45.01 -5.08
N ILE A 13 -18.62 44.62 -6.33
CA ILE A 13 -18.72 43.25 -6.80
C ILE A 13 -17.75 42.32 -6.04
N GLU A 14 -16.58 42.81 -5.63
CA GLU A 14 -15.64 42.01 -4.85
C GLU A 14 -16.17 41.61 -3.47
N ASP A 15 -16.83 42.55 -2.79
CA ASP A 15 -17.36 42.34 -1.45
C ASP A 15 -18.62 41.45 -1.51
N GLU A 16 -19.47 41.64 -2.51
CA GLU A 16 -20.62 40.76 -2.74
C GLU A 16 -20.18 39.34 -3.09
N MET A 17 -19.20 39.17 -3.97
CA MET A 17 -18.68 37.87 -4.30
C MET A 17 -18.01 37.17 -3.12
N LYS A 18 -17.24 37.91 -2.28
CA LYS A 18 -16.65 37.35 -1.06
C LYS A 18 -17.72 36.86 -0.10
N THR A 19 -18.75 37.66 0.15
CA THR A 19 -19.84 37.33 1.06
C THR A 19 -20.62 36.11 0.53
N ALA A 20 -21.04 36.15 -0.74
CA ALA A 20 -21.78 35.06 -1.38
C ALA A 20 -20.95 33.75 -1.40
N TYR A 21 -19.64 33.84 -1.64
CA TYR A 21 -18.76 32.65 -1.62
C TYR A 21 -18.57 32.08 -0.22
N ILE A 22 -18.46 32.94 0.80
CA ILE A 22 -18.39 32.50 2.20
C ILE A 22 -19.69 31.81 2.60
N ASP A 23 -20.85 32.41 2.30
CA ASP A 23 -22.17 31.85 2.63
C ASP A 23 -22.39 30.51 1.91
N TYR A 24 -22.03 30.41 0.63
CA TYR A 24 -22.09 29.17 -0.12
C TYR A 24 -21.17 28.11 0.50
N SER A 25 -19.92 28.49 0.81
CA SER A 25 -18.94 27.58 1.40
C SER A 25 -19.40 27.05 2.77
N MET A 26 -19.91 27.93 3.62
CA MET A 26 -20.46 27.55 4.92
C MET A 26 -21.66 26.61 4.76
N SER A 27 -22.59 26.90 3.83
CA SER A 27 -23.72 26.03 3.54
C SER A 27 -23.28 24.65 3.06
N VAL A 28 -22.30 24.57 2.13
CA VAL A 28 -21.77 23.29 1.63
C VAL A 28 -21.08 22.49 2.75
N ILE A 29 -20.31 23.15 3.62
CA ILE A 29 -19.60 22.51 4.72
C ILE A 29 -20.61 21.97 5.76
N VAL A 30 -21.49 22.82 6.27
CA VAL A 30 -22.35 22.48 7.43
C VAL A 30 -23.60 21.71 7.01
N SER A 31 -24.20 22.04 5.85
CA SER A 31 -25.54 21.55 5.49
C SER A 31 -25.55 20.53 4.34
N ARG A 32 -24.39 20.12 3.80
CA ARG A 32 -24.37 19.22 2.64
C ARG A 32 -23.31 18.11 2.68
N ALA A 33 -22.03 18.46 2.81
CA ALA A 33 -20.92 17.55 2.47
C ALA A 33 -20.38 16.75 3.66
N LEU A 34 -20.33 17.35 4.85
CA LEU A 34 -19.74 16.72 6.03
C LEU A 34 -20.79 16.05 6.91
N PRO A 35 -20.45 14.89 7.51
CA PRO A 35 -21.31 14.23 8.48
C PRO A 35 -21.24 14.91 9.85
N ASP A 36 -22.32 14.84 10.61
CA ASP A 36 -22.31 15.15 12.05
C ASP A 36 -21.66 14.00 12.82
N VAL A 37 -20.79 14.31 13.77
CA VAL A 37 -20.03 13.28 14.51
C VAL A 37 -20.94 12.39 15.35
N ARG A 38 -22.10 12.91 15.83
CA ARG A 38 -23.03 12.26 16.74
C ARG A 38 -23.77 11.09 16.09
N ASP A 39 -24.30 11.26 14.86
CA ASP A 39 -25.06 10.24 14.14
C ASP A 39 -24.39 9.72 12.85
N GLY A 40 -23.32 10.36 12.42
CA GLY A 40 -22.56 9.97 11.22
C GLY A 40 -23.23 10.32 9.91
N PHE A 41 -24.28 11.15 9.93
CA PHE A 41 -25.06 11.44 8.74
C PHE A 41 -24.86 12.86 8.20
N LYS A 42 -24.94 12.95 6.87
CA LYS A 42 -25.24 14.19 6.17
C LYS A 42 -26.75 14.46 6.26
N PRO A 43 -27.22 15.71 6.09
CA PRO A 43 -28.63 16.03 6.16
C PRO A 43 -29.52 15.15 5.26
N VAL A 44 -29.09 14.86 4.02
CA VAL A 44 -29.88 14.02 3.11
C VAL A 44 -30.09 12.60 3.62
N HIS A 45 -29.07 11.96 4.22
CA HIS A 45 -29.20 10.62 4.80
C HIS A 45 -30.20 10.61 5.95
N ARG A 46 -30.09 11.60 6.86
CA ARG A 46 -30.97 11.77 8.01
C ARG A 46 -32.41 11.95 7.58
N ARG A 47 -32.66 12.80 6.60
CA ARG A 47 -33.98 13.08 6.03
C ARG A 47 -34.61 11.85 5.39
N VAL A 48 -33.82 11.02 4.67
CA VAL A 48 -34.31 9.77 4.07
C VAL A 48 -34.78 8.79 5.15
N LEU A 49 -33.94 8.53 6.14
CA LEU A 49 -34.30 7.59 7.23
C LEU A 49 -35.47 8.11 8.06
N TYR A 50 -35.50 9.40 8.39
CA TYR A 50 -36.58 10.02 9.14
C TYR A 50 -37.93 9.97 8.40
N ALA A 51 -37.96 10.33 7.10
CA ALA A 51 -39.15 10.27 6.28
C ALA A 51 -39.69 8.84 6.13
N MET A 52 -38.81 7.85 5.97
CA MET A 52 -39.22 6.44 5.91
C MET A 52 -39.81 5.97 7.26
N ASN A 53 -39.29 6.43 8.40
CA ASN A 53 -39.81 6.14 9.70
C ASN A 53 -41.17 6.80 9.93
N GLU A 54 -41.32 8.11 9.65
CA GLU A 54 -42.57 8.87 9.76
C GLU A 54 -43.71 8.22 8.95
N THR A 55 -43.42 7.75 7.73
CA THR A 55 -44.37 7.05 6.87
C THR A 55 -44.61 5.60 7.28
N GLY A 56 -43.95 5.13 8.35
CA GLY A 56 -44.05 3.76 8.82
C GLY A 56 -43.55 2.71 7.86
N ASN A 57 -42.55 3.04 7.06
CA ASN A 57 -41.88 2.10 6.15
C ASN A 57 -40.72 1.36 6.87
N THR A 58 -41.06 0.64 7.90
CA THR A 58 -40.18 -0.02 8.87
C THR A 58 -39.89 -1.48 8.49
N PHE A 59 -38.86 -2.09 9.10
CA PHE A 59 -38.37 -3.43 8.78
C PHE A 59 -39.42 -4.55 8.98
N ASP A 60 -40.42 -4.32 9.83
CA ASP A 60 -41.51 -5.25 10.17
C ASP A 60 -42.68 -5.23 9.18
N LYS A 61 -42.64 -4.28 8.21
CA LYS A 61 -43.68 -4.11 7.19
C LYS A 61 -43.17 -4.49 5.79
N PRO A 62 -44.10 -4.73 4.83
CA PRO A 62 -43.71 -4.97 3.44
C PRO A 62 -42.96 -3.78 2.84
N THR A 63 -42.07 -4.08 1.86
CA THR A 63 -41.37 -3.07 1.07
C THR A 63 -42.33 -2.15 0.33
N ARG A 64 -41.95 -0.90 0.12
CA ARG A 64 -42.70 0.08 -0.70
C ARG A 64 -41.85 0.58 -1.84
N LYS A 65 -42.50 1.04 -2.92
CA LYS A 65 -41.79 1.65 -4.07
C LYS A 65 -40.84 2.77 -3.58
N CYS A 66 -39.61 2.78 -4.04
CA CYS A 66 -38.64 3.81 -3.72
C CYS A 66 -39.13 5.21 -4.08
N ALA A 67 -39.93 5.31 -5.16
CA ALA A 67 -40.56 6.56 -5.56
C ALA A 67 -41.42 7.20 -4.45
N ASN A 68 -42.06 6.40 -3.59
CA ASN A 68 -42.85 6.93 -2.47
C ASN A 68 -41.91 7.58 -1.41
N ALA A 69 -40.86 6.88 -1.02
CA ALA A 69 -39.87 7.41 -0.05
C ALA A 69 -39.18 8.67 -0.58
N VAL A 70 -38.77 8.65 -1.85
CA VAL A 70 -38.15 9.81 -2.53
C VAL A 70 -39.14 11.00 -2.59
N GLY A 71 -40.39 10.75 -2.94
CA GLY A 71 -41.42 11.79 -3.01
C GLY A 71 -41.70 12.44 -1.64
N GLU A 72 -41.75 11.65 -0.58
CA GLU A 72 -41.90 12.15 0.79
C GLU A 72 -40.72 13.03 1.23
N VAL A 73 -39.49 12.61 0.92
CA VAL A 73 -38.30 13.38 1.27
C VAL A 73 -38.27 14.72 0.49
N LEU A 74 -38.56 14.69 -0.81
CA LEU A 74 -38.57 15.90 -1.65
C LEU A 74 -39.64 16.87 -1.24
N GLY A 75 -40.85 16.36 -1.02
CA GLY A 75 -42.02 17.19 -0.69
C GLY A 75 -41.98 17.82 0.69
N LYS A 76 -41.28 17.21 1.64
CA LYS A 76 -41.35 17.63 3.04
C LYS A 76 -40.03 18.17 3.62
N TYR A 77 -38.88 17.68 3.14
CA TYR A 77 -37.60 17.93 3.86
C TYR A 77 -36.43 18.39 2.97
N HIS A 78 -36.35 17.95 1.70
CA HIS A 78 -35.14 18.15 0.90
C HIS A 78 -35.42 18.70 -0.49
N PRO A 79 -35.44 20.04 -0.69
CA PRO A 79 -35.83 20.68 -1.95
C PRO A 79 -34.72 20.63 -3.01
N HIS A 80 -34.27 19.42 -3.40
CA HIS A 80 -33.23 19.19 -4.40
C HIS A 80 -33.68 18.13 -5.41
N GLY A 81 -32.82 17.79 -6.39
CA GLY A 81 -33.18 16.82 -7.43
C GLY A 81 -33.48 15.42 -6.88
N ASP A 82 -34.47 14.75 -7.47
CA ASP A 82 -34.89 13.37 -7.13
C ASP A 82 -33.79 12.34 -7.30
N SER A 83 -32.94 12.51 -8.29
CA SER A 83 -31.76 11.64 -8.52
C SER A 83 -30.78 11.63 -7.36
N SER A 84 -30.58 12.77 -6.68
CA SER A 84 -29.72 12.87 -5.50
C SER A 84 -30.28 12.09 -4.30
N VAL A 85 -31.57 12.24 -4.04
CA VAL A 85 -32.27 11.53 -2.95
C VAL A 85 -32.33 10.03 -3.24
N TYR A 86 -32.70 9.65 -4.47
CA TYR A 86 -32.73 8.25 -4.87
C TYR A 86 -31.36 7.60 -4.83
N GLY A 87 -30.31 8.28 -5.34
CA GLY A 87 -28.94 7.79 -5.27
C GLY A 87 -28.45 7.59 -3.83
N THR A 88 -28.86 8.46 -2.91
CA THR A 88 -28.59 8.30 -1.47
C THR A 88 -29.29 7.07 -0.89
N LEU A 89 -30.58 6.90 -1.16
CA LEU A 89 -31.36 5.73 -0.71
C LEU A 89 -30.75 4.43 -1.27
N VAL A 90 -30.34 4.41 -2.53
CA VAL A 90 -29.66 3.26 -3.14
C VAL A 90 -28.37 2.92 -2.42
N ARG A 91 -27.52 3.92 -2.14
CA ARG A 91 -26.25 3.69 -1.43
C ARG A 91 -26.43 3.12 -0.03
N LEU A 92 -27.49 3.56 0.68
CA LEU A 92 -27.83 3.02 2.01
C LEU A 92 -28.26 1.55 1.99
N ALA A 93 -28.62 1.02 0.81
CA ALA A 93 -29.03 -0.38 0.62
C ALA A 93 -27.92 -1.27 0.03
N GLN A 94 -26.80 -0.71 -0.46
CA GLN A 94 -25.75 -1.47 -1.14
C GLN A 94 -24.78 -2.12 -0.16
N PRO A 95 -24.67 -3.49 -0.10
CA PRO A 95 -23.82 -4.19 0.87
C PRO A 95 -22.31 -4.12 0.56
N TRP A 96 -21.91 -3.67 -0.65
CA TRP A 96 -20.52 -3.41 -1.02
C TRP A 96 -20.09 -1.96 -0.75
N ASN A 97 -21.05 -1.08 -0.39
CA ASN A 97 -20.80 0.34 -0.11
C ASN A 97 -20.83 0.64 1.38
N LEU A 98 -21.80 0.09 2.12
CA LEU A 98 -21.91 0.18 3.56
C LEU A 98 -21.55 -1.15 4.21
N ARG A 99 -20.76 -1.09 5.29
CA ARG A 99 -20.44 -2.28 6.09
C ARG A 99 -21.70 -2.88 6.74
N TYR A 100 -22.61 -2.02 7.16
CA TYR A 100 -23.92 -2.37 7.72
C TYR A 100 -25.00 -1.55 7.01
N PRO A 101 -25.65 -2.12 5.97
CA PRO A 101 -26.72 -1.44 5.25
C PRO A 101 -27.88 -1.05 6.17
N LEU A 102 -28.39 0.17 5.97
CA LEU A 102 -29.49 0.74 6.77
C LEU A 102 -30.85 0.64 6.07
N VAL A 103 -30.85 0.33 4.78
CA VAL A 103 -32.04 0.14 3.96
C VAL A 103 -32.02 -1.25 3.36
N GLU A 104 -33.14 -1.96 3.41
CA GLU A 104 -33.34 -3.22 2.73
C GLU A 104 -34.01 -2.94 1.39
N GLY A 105 -33.29 -3.24 0.28
CA GLY A 105 -33.77 -3.04 -1.08
C GLY A 105 -34.28 -4.31 -1.72
N GLN A 106 -35.32 -4.21 -2.54
CA GLN A 106 -35.82 -5.27 -3.41
C GLN A 106 -35.85 -4.78 -4.87
N GLY A 107 -35.20 -5.55 -5.75
CA GLY A 107 -35.01 -5.23 -7.15
C GLY A 107 -33.55 -4.95 -7.48
N ASN A 108 -33.29 -4.23 -8.58
CA ASN A 108 -31.94 -3.90 -9.01
C ASN A 108 -31.48 -2.57 -8.36
N PHE A 109 -30.57 -2.66 -7.40
CA PHE A 109 -29.91 -1.53 -6.73
C PHE A 109 -28.48 -1.29 -7.24
N GLY A 110 -28.18 -1.74 -8.48
CA GLY A 110 -26.82 -1.69 -9.04
C GLY A 110 -26.02 -2.94 -8.71
N SER A 111 -24.77 -2.95 -9.13
CA SER A 111 -23.83 -4.03 -8.88
C SER A 111 -22.41 -3.50 -8.53
N ILE A 112 -21.55 -4.39 -8.07
CA ILE A 112 -20.12 -4.09 -7.86
C ILE A 112 -19.37 -3.88 -9.19
N ASP A 113 -19.99 -4.24 -10.31
CA ASP A 113 -19.52 -3.98 -11.68
C ASP A 113 -19.79 -2.54 -12.16
N GLY A 114 -20.42 -1.73 -11.32
CA GLY A 114 -20.76 -0.35 -11.65
C GLY A 114 -22.07 -0.18 -12.43
N ASP A 115 -22.90 -1.24 -12.52
CA ASP A 115 -24.21 -1.13 -13.12
C ASP A 115 -25.07 -0.13 -12.35
N SER A 116 -25.82 0.68 -13.09
CA SER A 116 -26.76 1.62 -12.52
C SER A 116 -27.98 0.91 -11.91
N PRO A 117 -28.53 1.44 -10.80
CA PRO A 117 -29.78 0.93 -10.26
C PRO A 117 -30.95 1.15 -11.25
N ALA A 118 -31.95 0.29 -11.20
CA ALA A 118 -33.16 0.50 -11.93
C ALA A 118 -33.89 1.77 -11.45
N ALA A 119 -34.71 2.38 -12.30
CA ALA A 119 -35.46 3.58 -11.93
C ALA A 119 -36.35 3.33 -10.68
N MET A 120 -36.49 4.36 -9.82
CA MET A 120 -37.18 4.29 -8.50
C MET A 120 -38.62 3.77 -8.53
N ARG A 121 -39.28 3.79 -9.70
CA ARG A 121 -40.63 3.21 -9.90
C ARG A 121 -40.63 1.67 -9.94
N TYR A 122 -39.49 1.04 -10.21
CA TYR A 122 -39.33 -0.42 -10.29
C TYR A 122 -38.77 -1.01 -9.00
N THR A 123 -37.92 -0.27 -8.29
CA THR A 123 -37.29 -0.72 -7.04
C THR A 123 -38.18 -0.48 -5.81
N GLU A 124 -38.03 -1.31 -4.80
CA GLU A 124 -38.74 -1.20 -3.53
C GLU A 124 -37.75 -1.18 -2.39
N ALA A 125 -38.10 -0.50 -1.29
CA ALA A 125 -37.24 -0.40 -0.14
C ALA A 125 -38.03 -0.33 1.16
N ARG A 126 -37.39 -0.68 2.26
CA ARG A 126 -37.85 -0.43 3.64
C ARG A 126 -36.63 -0.18 4.53
N LEU A 127 -36.85 0.37 5.74
CA LEU A 127 -35.77 0.50 6.72
C LEU A 127 -35.24 -0.88 7.11
N GLY A 128 -33.94 -0.99 7.26
CA GLY A 128 -33.29 -2.16 7.83
C GLY A 128 -33.46 -2.22 9.35
N LYS A 129 -33.20 -3.38 9.96
CA LYS A 129 -33.31 -3.56 11.41
C LYS A 129 -32.39 -2.63 12.20
N LEU A 130 -31.17 -2.45 11.72
CA LEU A 130 -30.18 -1.59 12.36
C LEU A 130 -30.56 -0.10 12.28
N ALA A 131 -31.27 0.32 11.19
CA ALA A 131 -31.76 1.69 11.06
C ALA A 131 -32.82 2.01 12.12
N ALA A 132 -33.59 1.01 12.57
CA ALA A 132 -34.57 1.20 13.65
C ALA A 132 -33.86 1.55 14.96
N GLU A 133 -32.68 1.01 15.24
CA GLU A 133 -31.87 1.37 16.44
C GLU A 133 -31.29 2.80 16.35
N MET A 134 -31.16 3.38 15.15
CA MET A 134 -30.77 4.78 14.99
C MET A 134 -31.92 5.77 15.26
N LEU A 135 -33.16 5.35 15.03
CA LEU A 135 -34.36 6.16 15.15
C LEU A 135 -35.11 5.89 16.44
N ARG A 136 -34.65 4.92 17.24
CA ARG A 136 -35.31 4.51 18.46
C ARG A 136 -35.40 5.66 19.46
N ASP A 137 -36.55 5.82 20.06
CA ASP A 137 -36.88 6.85 21.05
C ASP A 137 -36.87 8.31 20.50
N ILE A 138 -36.93 8.50 19.18
CA ILE A 138 -36.94 9.84 18.56
C ILE A 138 -38.18 10.64 18.97
N GLU A 139 -39.29 9.97 19.28
CA GLU A 139 -40.54 10.55 19.73
C GLU A 139 -40.51 10.95 21.24
N LYS A 140 -39.42 10.66 21.96
CA LYS A 140 -39.28 10.96 23.40
C LYS A 140 -38.46 12.23 23.65
N ASP A 141 -38.45 13.19 22.74
CA ASP A 141 -37.72 14.45 22.86
C ASP A 141 -36.21 14.29 23.13
N THR A 142 -35.63 13.24 22.55
CA THR A 142 -34.23 12.85 22.77
C THR A 142 -33.23 13.72 21.98
N VAL A 143 -33.67 14.39 20.93
CA VAL A 143 -32.91 15.25 20.06
C VAL A 143 -33.66 16.53 19.72
N ASP A 144 -32.93 17.55 19.27
CA ASP A 144 -33.53 18.81 18.84
C ASP A 144 -34.12 18.69 17.45
N PHE A 145 -35.22 19.40 17.24
CA PHE A 145 -35.86 19.54 15.95
C PHE A 145 -35.73 20.98 15.45
N GLN A 146 -35.65 21.15 14.14
CA GLN A 146 -35.64 22.43 13.45
C GLN A 146 -36.72 22.48 12.38
N SER A 147 -37.12 23.68 11.97
CA SER A 147 -38.03 23.84 10.83
C SER A 147 -37.38 23.29 9.54
N ASN A 148 -38.21 22.72 8.68
CA ASN A 148 -37.82 22.35 7.33
C ASN A 148 -37.63 23.61 6.45
N PHE A 149 -37.40 23.43 5.14
CA PHE A 149 -37.13 24.53 4.20
C PHE A 149 -38.28 25.55 3.99
N ASP A 150 -39.53 25.20 4.32
CA ASP A 150 -40.75 26.01 4.16
C ASP A 150 -41.49 26.30 5.46
N ASP A 151 -40.89 26.01 6.61
CA ASP A 151 -41.42 26.18 7.97
C ASP A 151 -42.76 25.44 8.23
N THR A 152 -43.11 24.48 7.38
CA THR A 152 -44.38 23.73 7.56
C THR A 152 -44.24 22.48 8.41
N ARG A 153 -43.04 21.96 8.58
CA ARG A 153 -42.72 20.73 9.29
C ARG A 153 -41.44 20.88 10.12
N LEU A 154 -41.31 19.97 11.08
CA LEU A 154 -40.10 19.83 11.87
C LEU A 154 -39.28 18.62 11.39
N GLU A 155 -37.97 18.79 11.33
CA GLU A 155 -37.03 17.70 11.05
C GLU A 155 -36.00 17.60 12.18
N PRO A 156 -35.47 16.40 12.49
CA PRO A 156 -34.47 16.26 13.55
C PRO A 156 -33.11 16.81 13.07
N THR A 157 -32.43 17.54 13.96
CA THR A 157 -31.08 18.05 13.69
C THR A 157 -30.04 16.95 13.70
N VAL A 158 -30.29 15.89 14.49
CA VAL A 158 -29.46 14.69 14.65
C VAL A 158 -30.34 13.51 15.04
N LEU A 159 -29.92 12.27 14.76
CA LEU A 159 -30.65 11.07 15.22
C LEU A 159 -30.14 10.57 16.56
N PRO A 160 -31.05 9.99 17.41
CA PRO A 160 -30.71 9.46 18.74
C PRO A 160 -29.98 8.10 18.66
N THR A 161 -29.06 7.92 17.74
CA THR A 161 -28.41 6.65 17.41
C THR A 161 -27.87 5.90 18.63
N ARG A 162 -28.05 4.58 18.65
CA ARG A 162 -27.63 3.71 19.77
C ARG A 162 -26.26 3.06 19.54
N PHE A 163 -25.64 3.25 18.37
CA PHE A 163 -24.32 2.73 18.04
C PHE A 163 -23.50 3.78 17.26
N PRO A 164 -22.17 3.73 17.26
CA PRO A 164 -21.30 4.74 16.64
C PRO A 164 -21.29 4.61 15.12
N ASN A 165 -22.37 5.04 14.45
CA ASN A 165 -22.57 4.85 13.02
C ASN A 165 -21.45 5.48 12.18
N LEU A 166 -20.94 6.66 12.58
CA LEU A 166 -19.83 7.30 11.84
C LEU A 166 -18.58 6.42 11.79
N LEU A 167 -18.27 5.74 12.88
CA LEU A 167 -17.14 4.82 12.96
C LEU A 167 -17.43 3.50 12.21
N VAL A 168 -18.65 2.96 12.38
CA VAL A 168 -19.05 1.66 11.84
C VAL A 168 -19.22 1.67 10.33
N ASN A 169 -19.89 2.68 9.75
CA ASN A 169 -20.16 2.77 8.32
C ASN A 169 -19.22 3.74 7.58
N GLY A 170 -18.49 4.59 8.33
CA GLY A 170 -17.68 5.62 7.74
C GLY A 170 -18.48 6.71 7.04
N ALA A 171 -17.79 7.62 6.39
CA ALA A 171 -18.38 8.66 5.55
C ALA A 171 -17.37 9.18 4.54
N ALA A 172 -17.83 9.56 3.36
CA ALA A 172 -17.00 10.24 2.36
C ALA A 172 -17.74 11.48 1.84
N GLY A 173 -17.02 12.61 1.68
CA GLY A 173 -17.62 13.84 1.18
C GLY A 173 -16.60 14.90 0.80
N ILE A 174 -16.93 15.68 -0.22
CA ILE A 174 -16.10 16.78 -0.72
C ILE A 174 -16.84 18.08 -0.43
N ALA A 175 -16.25 18.93 0.43
CA ALA A 175 -16.69 20.27 0.74
C ALA A 175 -15.78 21.33 0.09
N VAL A 176 -16.05 22.59 0.34
CA VAL A 176 -15.20 23.69 -0.11
C VAL A 176 -13.97 23.77 0.81
N GLY A 177 -12.78 23.60 0.24
CA GLY A 177 -11.52 23.69 0.98
C GLY A 177 -11.17 22.49 1.86
N MET A 178 -12.05 21.49 1.97
CA MET A 178 -11.81 20.26 2.76
C MET A 178 -12.60 19.08 2.23
N ALA A 179 -12.13 17.87 2.55
CA ALA A 179 -12.82 16.62 2.24
C ALA A 179 -12.76 15.69 3.44
N THR A 180 -13.78 14.87 3.61
CA THR A 180 -13.79 13.78 4.58
C THR A 180 -13.76 12.44 3.87
N ASN A 181 -13.01 11.49 4.42
CA ASN A 181 -12.96 10.11 3.95
C ASN A 181 -12.66 9.19 5.14
N MET A 182 -13.72 8.71 5.77
CA MET A 182 -13.67 7.89 6.97
C MET A 182 -13.88 6.43 6.59
N ALA A 183 -13.01 5.58 7.07
CA ALA A 183 -13.10 4.14 6.84
C ALA A 183 -14.19 3.50 7.71
N PRO A 184 -14.88 2.46 7.21
CA PRO A 184 -15.82 1.67 8.00
C PRO A 184 -15.08 0.70 8.94
N HIS A 185 -15.72 0.33 10.06
CA HIS A 185 -15.17 -0.59 11.07
C HIS A 185 -16.17 -1.67 11.47
N ASN A 186 -15.68 -2.74 12.09
CA ASN A 186 -16.51 -3.79 12.61
C ASN A 186 -17.36 -3.28 13.80
N LEU A 187 -18.66 -3.61 13.80
CA LEU A 187 -19.60 -3.16 14.84
C LEU A 187 -19.20 -3.67 16.22
N GLY A 188 -18.85 -4.95 16.33
CA GLY A 188 -18.45 -5.57 17.58
C GLY A 188 -17.21 -4.91 18.18
N GLU A 189 -16.15 -4.70 17.36
CA GLU A 189 -14.93 -4.03 17.78
C GLU A 189 -15.18 -2.56 18.17
N SER A 190 -16.03 -1.86 17.42
CA SER A 190 -16.40 -0.47 17.72
C SER A 190 -17.15 -0.34 19.03
N ILE A 191 -18.05 -1.27 19.32
CA ILE A 191 -18.78 -1.32 20.60
C ILE A 191 -17.84 -1.66 21.75
N ASP A 192 -16.92 -2.63 21.56
CA ASP A 192 -15.93 -2.99 22.58
C ASP A 192 -15.04 -1.79 22.95
N ALA A 193 -14.64 -0.98 21.98
CA ALA A 193 -13.89 0.23 22.24
C ALA A 193 -14.73 1.30 22.99
N CYS A 194 -16.02 1.46 22.64
CA CYS A 194 -16.92 2.34 23.39
C CYS A 194 -17.09 1.87 24.84
N VAL A 195 -17.25 0.57 25.05
CA VAL A 195 -17.35 -0.04 26.39
C VAL A 195 -16.05 0.18 27.17
N ALA A 196 -14.89 -0.07 26.54
CA ALA A 196 -13.60 0.18 27.17
C ALA A 196 -13.41 1.66 27.54
N TYR A 197 -13.84 2.60 26.71
CA TYR A 197 -13.83 4.03 27.04
C TYR A 197 -14.68 4.35 28.27
N ILE A 198 -15.87 3.76 28.40
CA ILE A 198 -16.73 3.91 29.57
C ILE A 198 -16.07 3.31 30.80
N ASP A 199 -15.58 2.07 30.71
CA ASP A 199 -15.01 1.33 31.84
C ASP A 199 -13.73 2.00 32.39
N HIS A 200 -12.99 2.73 31.56
CA HIS A 200 -11.82 3.54 31.96
C HIS A 200 -12.16 5.01 32.26
N HIS A 201 -13.43 5.36 32.45
CA HIS A 201 -13.90 6.71 32.75
C HIS A 201 -13.37 7.81 31.79
N GLY A 202 -13.09 7.42 30.52
CA GLY A 202 -12.57 8.32 29.50
C GLY A 202 -11.04 8.57 29.56
N GLU A 203 -10.31 7.91 30.45
CA GLU A 203 -8.84 8.09 30.59
C GLU A 203 -8.01 7.27 29.59
N ILE A 204 -8.66 6.38 28.82
CA ILE A 204 -7.99 5.59 27.78
C ILE A 204 -7.61 6.45 26.57
N ASP A 205 -6.37 6.30 26.08
CA ASP A 205 -5.86 6.98 24.89
C ASP A 205 -6.18 6.22 23.58
N ALA A 206 -5.82 6.80 22.44
CA ALA A 206 -6.03 6.16 21.14
C ALA A 206 -5.28 4.82 21.03
N ALA A 207 -4.06 4.71 21.58
CA ALA A 207 -3.28 3.49 21.56
C ALA A 207 -3.93 2.37 22.37
N GLY A 208 -4.48 2.69 23.54
CA GLY A 208 -5.26 1.74 24.34
C GLY A 208 -6.54 1.25 23.64
N LEU A 209 -7.23 2.15 22.91
CA LEU A 209 -8.43 1.80 22.14
C LEU A 209 -8.12 0.90 20.94
N MET A 210 -6.91 0.94 20.38
CA MET A 210 -6.46 0.06 19.29
C MET A 210 -6.40 -1.42 19.71
N ASN A 211 -6.39 -1.73 20.99
CA ASN A 211 -6.51 -3.12 21.45
C ASN A 211 -7.90 -3.71 21.17
N TYR A 212 -8.92 -2.87 21.07
CA TYR A 212 -10.32 -3.25 20.81
C TYR A 212 -10.70 -3.06 19.33
N ILE A 213 -10.35 -1.92 18.72
CA ILE A 213 -10.52 -1.68 17.28
C ILE A 213 -9.16 -1.85 16.61
N LYS A 214 -8.96 -2.98 15.94
CA LYS A 214 -7.66 -3.33 15.37
C LYS A 214 -7.34 -2.56 14.09
N ALA A 215 -8.32 -2.40 13.19
CA ALA A 215 -8.18 -1.73 11.91
C ALA A 215 -9.57 -1.50 11.28
N PRO A 216 -9.71 -0.71 10.21
CA PRO A 216 -10.92 -0.68 9.39
C PRO A 216 -11.38 -2.06 8.95
N ASP A 217 -12.68 -2.21 8.72
CA ASP A 217 -13.31 -3.44 8.26
C ASP A 217 -14.18 -3.15 7.04
N PHE A 218 -13.62 -3.36 5.85
CA PHE A 218 -14.24 -2.98 4.60
C PHE A 218 -15.37 -3.95 4.19
N PRO A 219 -16.47 -3.46 3.63
CA PRO A 219 -17.60 -4.29 3.21
C PRO A 219 -17.24 -5.34 2.15
N THR A 220 -16.25 -5.05 1.30
CA THR A 220 -15.76 -5.95 0.24
C THR A 220 -14.67 -6.90 0.70
N GLY A 221 -14.29 -6.89 2.00
CA GLY A 221 -13.20 -7.70 2.54
C GLY A 221 -11.83 -7.16 2.14
N GLY A 222 -10.97 -8.03 1.63
CA GLY A 222 -9.61 -7.73 1.24
C GLY A 222 -8.62 -7.76 2.40
N LEU A 223 -7.35 -7.55 2.06
CA LEU A 223 -6.22 -7.59 2.99
C LEU A 223 -5.74 -6.18 3.29
N ILE A 224 -5.71 -5.79 4.55
CA ILE A 224 -5.04 -4.55 4.99
C ILE A 224 -3.55 -4.86 5.08
N TYR A 225 -2.76 -4.23 4.20
CA TYR A 225 -1.34 -4.53 4.06
C TYR A 225 -0.47 -3.48 4.73
N GLY A 226 0.14 -3.85 5.86
CA GLY A 226 0.91 -2.95 6.72
C GLY A 226 0.05 -2.18 7.73
N TYR A 227 0.55 -2.05 8.95
CA TYR A 227 -0.21 -1.47 10.07
C TYR A 227 0.12 0.01 10.36
N ALA A 228 1.22 0.53 9.82
CA ALA A 228 1.68 1.90 10.09
C ALA A 228 0.63 2.96 9.73
N GLY A 229 0.01 2.84 8.53
CA GLY A 229 -1.03 3.78 8.09
C GLY A 229 -2.32 3.69 8.90
N VAL A 230 -2.65 2.52 9.47
CA VAL A 230 -3.78 2.34 10.39
C VAL A 230 -3.50 3.06 11.71
N ARG A 231 -2.32 2.87 12.28
CA ARG A 231 -1.88 3.55 13.50
C ARG A 231 -1.92 5.07 13.33
N GLU A 232 -1.31 5.58 12.26
CA GLU A 232 -1.31 7.01 11.96
C GLU A 232 -2.74 7.56 11.86
N ALA A 233 -3.66 6.83 11.18
CA ALA A 233 -5.06 7.24 11.05
C ALA A 233 -5.79 7.29 12.39
N PHE A 234 -5.53 6.35 13.29
CA PHE A 234 -6.18 6.31 14.61
C PHE A 234 -5.62 7.34 15.58
N GLU A 235 -4.31 7.62 15.55
CA GLU A 235 -3.66 8.61 16.41
C GLU A 235 -3.91 10.05 15.96
N THR A 236 -3.91 10.31 14.65
CA THR A 236 -3.92 11.69 14.10
C THR A 236 -5.22 12.07 13.37
N GLY A 237 -6.07 11.10 13.05
CA GLY A 237 -7.23 11.29 12.16
C GLY A 237 -6.88 11.31 10.67
N ARG A 238 -5.60 11.13 10.30
CA ARG A 238 -5.12 11.02 8.92
C ARG A 238 -4.17 9.85 8.77
N GLY A 239 -4.26 9.15 7.65
CA GLY A 239 -3.34 8.04 7.37
C GLY A 239 -3.62 7.43 6.01
N ARG A 240 -2.65 6.66 5.50
CA ARG A 240 -2.78 5.95 4.23
C ARG A 240 -2.79 4.46 4.47
N ILE A 241 -3.93 3.83 4.25
CA ILE A 241 -4.11 2.38 4.43
C ILE A 241 -4.02 1.71 3.07
N VAL A 242 -3.15 0.71 2.94
CA VAL A 242 -3.03 -0.08 1.72
C VAL A 242 -3.96 -1.28 1.82
N ILE A 243 -4.80 -1.47 0.81
CA ILE A 243 -5.74 -2.58 0.70
C ILE A 243 -5.36 -3.41 -0.51
N ARG A 244 -5.19 -4.71 -0.34
CA ARG A 244 -4.96 -5.69 -1.40
C ARG A 244 -6.18 -6.58 -1.59
N SER A 245 -6.39 -7.01 -2.82
CA SER A 245 -7.29 -8.10 -3.13
C SER A 245 -6.84 -9.38 -2.43
N ARG A 246 -7.80 -10.23 -2.04
CA ARG A 246 -7.50 -11.60 -1.67
C ARG A 246 -7.31 -12.41 -2.93
N CYS A 247 -6.10 -12.90 -3.12
CA CYS A 247 -5.70 -13.72 -4.27
C CYS A 247 -5.18 -15.06 -3.79
N GLU A 248 -5.60 -16.12 -4.46
CA GLU A 248 -5.16 -17.49 -4.21
C GLU A 248 -4.55 -18.03 -5.51
N ILE A 249 -3.50 -18.84 -5.40
CA ILE A 249 -2.88 -19.49 -6.56
C ILE A 249 -3.38 -20.93 -6.58
N GLU A 250 -4.11 -21.31 -7.63
CA GLU A 250 -4.60 -22.65 -7.86
C GLU A 250 -3.82 -23.31 -9.00
N GLU A 251 -3.40 -24.55 -8.81
CA GLU A 251 -2.85 -25.38 -9.89
C GLU A 251 -3.99 -26.07 -10.66
N HIS A 252 -4.08 -25.87 -11.97
CA HIS A 252 -5.10 -26.44 -12.82
C HIS A 252 -4.52 -26.92 -14.15
N ASN A 253 -4.63 -28.23 -14.46
CA ASN A 253 -4.15 -28.83 -15.72
C ASN A 253 -2.69 -28.51 -16.07
N ASN A 254 -1.76 -28.59 -15.11
CA ASN A 254 -0.34 -28.19 -15.27
C ASN A 254 -0.13 -26.70 -15.60
N HIS A 255 -1.06 -25.83 -15.20
CA HIS A 255 -0.95 -24.37 -15.27
C HIS A 255 -1.33 -23.79 -13.91
N GLU A 256 -0.68 -22.73 -13.52
CA GLU A 256 -1.09 -21.93 -12.38
C GLU A 256 -2.15 -20.91 -12.78
N ARG A 257 -3.11 -20.69 -11.89
CA ARG A 257 -4.14 -19.65 -12.01
C ARG A 257 -4.15 -18.79 -10.77
N ILE A 258 -4.26 -17.49 -10.95
CA ILE A 258 -4.49 -16.56 -9.86
C ILE A 258 -5.99 -16.30 -9.78
N ILE A 259 -6.58 -16.67 -8.65
CA ILE A 259 -8.01 -16.51 -8.37
C ILE A 259 -8.19 -15.34 -7.43
N VAL A 260 -8.93 -14.31 -7.86
CA VAL A 260 -9.27 -13.16 -7.03
C VAL A 260 -10.67 -13.34 -6.47
N THR A 261 -10.78 -13.45 -5.14
CA THR A 261 -12.04 -13.68 -4.43
C THR A 261 -12.59 -12.42 -3.76
N GLU A 262 -11.73 -11.46 -3.43
CA GLU A 262 -12.11 -10.18 -2.83
C GLU A 262 -11.32 -9.06 -3.51
N ILE A 263 -11.96 -7.90 -3.71
CA ILE A 263 -11.35 -6.72 -4.32
C ILE A 263 -11.31 -5.57 -3.31
N PRO A 264 -10.38 -4.60 -3.46
CA PRO A 264 -10.30 -3.47 -2.55
C PRO A 264 -11.58 -2.63 -2.54
N TYR A 265 -11.86 -2.01 -1.40
CA TYR A 265 -13.03 -1.15 -1.22
C TYR A 265 -13.07 -0.01 -2.23
N GLN A 266 -14.27 0.28 -2.77
CA GLN A 266 -14.54 1.29 -3.79
C GLN A 266 -13.92 1.01 -5.18
N VAL A 267 -13.39 -0.17 -5.43
CA VAL A 267 -12.93 -0.58 -6.76
C VAL A 267 -14.08 -1.16 -7.56
N ASN A 268 -14.20 -0.71 -8.82
CA ASN A 268 -15.15 -1.28 -9.78
C ASN A 268 -14.55 -2.56 -10.39
N LYS A 269 -15.27 -3.70 -10.28
CA LYS A 269 -14.78 -5.00 -10.73
C LYS A 269 -14.61 -5.06 -12.26
N SER A 270 -15.56 -4.58 -13.02
CA SER A 270 -15.50 -4.55 -14.50
C SER A 270 -14.33 -3.71 -15.02
N GLU A 271 -14.12 -2.52 -14.43
CA GLU A 271 -12.98 -1.66 -14.79
C GLU A 271 -11.65 -2.29 -14.42
N LEU A 272 -11.58 -3.00 -13.28
CA LEU A 272 -10.40 -3.75 -12.87
C LEU A 272 -10.05 -4.84 -13.89
N VAL A 273 -11.03 -5.69 -14.26
CA VAL A 273 -10.84 -6.74 -15.27
C VAL A 273 -10.38 -6.17 -16.60
N LYS A 274 -11.02 -5.06 -17.04
CA LYS A 274 -10.65 -4.37 -18.26
C LYS A 274 -9.23 -3.82 -18.21
N SER A 275 -8.84 -3.17 -17.11
CA SER A 275 -7.49 -2.62 -16.95
C SER A 275 -6.41 -3.70 -17.02
N ILE A 276 -6.69 -4.89 -16.46
CA ILE A 276 -5.78 -6.04 -16.55
C ILE A 276 -5.68 -6.53 -18.00
N ALA A 277 -6.82 -6.66 -18.72
CA ALA A 277 -6.84 -7.07 -20.12
C ALA A 277 -6.09 -6.08 -21.03
N ASP A 278 -6.22 -4.77 -20.78
CA ASP A 278 -5.51 -3.73 -21.50
C ASP A 278 -3.99 -3.86 -21.29
N LEU A 279 -3.52 -4.09 -20.05
CA LEU A 279 -2.10 -4.31 -19.75
C LEU A 279 -1.52 -5.57 -20.41
N ILE A 280 -2.32 -6.64 -20.55
CA ILE A 280 -1.93 -7.85 -21.30
C ILE A 280 -1.78 -7.53 -22.78
N THR A 281 -2.76 -6.82 -23.36
CA THR A 281 -2.77 -6.44 -24.79
C THR A 281 -1.61 -5.51 -25.15
N GLU A 282 -1.31 -4.56 -24.26
CA GLU A 282 -0.18 -3.63 -24.37
C GLU A 282 1.19 -4.26 -24.07
N LYS A 283 1.23 -5.55 -23.70
CA LYS A 283 2.44 -6.29 -23.31
C LYS A 283 3.22 -5.63 -22.15
N LYS A 284 2.55 -4.92 -21.28
CA LYS A 284 3.13 -4.35 -20.06
C LYS A 284 3.27 -5.38 -18.95
N ILE A 285 2.39 -6.39 -18.94
CA ILE A 285 2.50 -7.57 -18.08
C ILE A 285 2.59 -8.79 -18.98
N GLU A 286 3.73 -9.44 -18.94
CA GLU A 286 3.96 -10.73 -19.60
C GLU A 286 3.65 -11.87 -18.63
N GLY A 287 3.46 -13.08 -19.15
CA GLY A 287 3.19 -14.25 -18.31
C GLY A 287 1.71 -14.55 -18.09
N ILE A 288 0.79 -13.76 -18.60
CA ILE A 288 -0.66 -14.02 -18.54
C ILE A 288 -1.12 -14.56 -19.89
N SER A 289 -1.91 -15.65 -19.88
CA SER A 289 -2.51 -16.23 -21.08
C SER A 289 -3.96 -15.79 -21.30
N GLY A 290 -4.72 -15.53 -20.23
CA GLY A 290 -6.10 -15.11 -20.31
C GLY A 290 -6.63 -14.57 -18.99
N ILE A 291 -7.74 -13.86 -19.05
CA ILE A 291 -8.52 -13.41 -17.91
C ILE A 291 -9.99 -13.66 -18.13
N SER A 292 -10.70 -14.19 -17.15
CA SER A 292 -12.14 -14.41 -17.15
C SER A 292 -12.78 -13.99 -15.84
N ASP A 293 -14.02 -13.50 -15.92
CA ASP A 293 -14.85 -13.21 -14.75
C ASP A 293 -15.89 -14.32 -14.58
N GLU A 294 -15.69 -15.14 -13.54
CA GLU A 294 -16.56 -16.25 -13.17
C GLU A 294 -17.42 -15.93 -11.94
N SER A 295 -17.53 -14.64 -11.58
CA SER A 295 -18.30 -14.19 -10.43
C SER A 295 -19.78 -14.60 -10.55
N ASN A 296 -20.36 -15.01 -9.43
CA ASN A 296 -21.74 -15.46 -9.35
C ASN A 296 -22.38 -15.08 -8.00
N ARG A 297 -23.57 -15.60 -7.69
CA ARG A 297 -24.27 -15.33 -6.42
C ARG A 297 -23.52 -15.76 -5.16
N LYS A 298 -22.49 -16.61 -5.26
CA LYS A 298 -21.67 -17.04 -4.13
C LYS A 298 -20.55 -16.06 -3.80
N GLY A 299 -20.18 -15.20 -4.76
CA GLY A 299 -19.13 -14.20 -4.55
C GLY A 299 -18.39 -13.84 -5.84
N ILE A 300 -17.36 -13.03 -5.66
CA ILE A 300 -16.41 -12.63 -6.71
C ILE A 300 -15.48 -13.80 -7.01
N ARG A 301 -15.25 -14.05 -8.29
CA ARG A 301 -14.24 -14.98 -8.79
C ARG A 301 -13.69 -14.47 -10.12
N ILE A 302 -12.57 -13.76 -10.09
CA ILE A 302 -11.83 -13.38 -11.28
C ILE A 302 -10.69 -14.37 -11.44
N VAL A 303 -10.60 -15.01 -12.60
CA VAL A 303 -9.59 -16.03 -12.91
C VAL A 303 -8.59 -15.43 -13.88
N ILE A 304 -7.32 -15.40 -13.49
CA ILE A 304 -6.20 -14.95 -14.32
C ILE A 304 -5.32 -16.18 -14.60
N GLU A 305 -5.27 -16.57 -15.86
CA GLU A 305 -4.51 -17.75 -16.31
C GLU A 305 -3.05 -17.36 -16.53
N VAL A 306 -2.12 -18.03 -15.84
CA VAL A 306 -0.68 -17.80 -15.97
C VAL A 306 -0.10 -18.75 -17.01
N LYS A 307 0.85 -18.31 -17.84
CA LYS A 307 1.56 -19.13 -18.80
C LYS A 307 2.46 -20.13 -18.06
N ARG A 308 2.76 -21.29 -18.73
CA ARG A 308 3.57 -22.36 -18.12
C ARG A 308 5.01 -21.95 -17.76
N ASP A 309 5.56 -21.01 -18.52
CA ASP A 309 6.91 -20.48 -18.41
C ASP A 309 7.00 -19.24 -17.51
N ALA A 310 5.93 -18.86 -16.84
CA ALA A 310 5.87 -17.69 -16.01
C ALA A 310 5.63 -18.04 -14.54
N ASN A 311 6.27 -17.31 -13.63
CA ASN A 311 6.09 -17.44 -12.20
C ASN A 311 4.85 -16.64 -11.75
N SER A 312 3.87 -17.29 -11.15
CA SER A 312 2.62 -16.67 -10.68
C SER A 312 2.84 -15.60 -9.62
N GLY A 313 3.81 -15.77 -8.72
CA GLY A 313 4.16 -14.78 -7.71
C GLY A 313 4.66 -13.48 -8.30
N VAL A 314 5.53 -13.56 -9.32
CA VAL A 314 6.03 -12.38 -10.05
C VAL A 314 4.90 -11.68 -10.80
N VAL A 315 4.03 -12.46 -11.46
CA VAL A 315 2.85 -11.92 -12.16
C VAL A 315 1.91 -11.23 -11.17
N LEU A 316 1.63 -11.84 -10.03
CA LEU A 316 0.79 -11.27 -8.99
C LEU A 316 1.35 -9.96 -8.43
N ASN A 317 2.66 -9.89 -8.18
CA ASN A 317 3.33 -8.67 -7.73
C ASN A 317 3.23 -7.54 -8.77
N LYS A 318 3.42 -7.85 -10.07
CA LYS A 318 3.20 -6.89 -11.15
C LYS A 318 1.75 -6.39 -11.19
N LEU A 319 0.78 -7.29 -11.01
CA LEU A 319 -0.63 -6.94 -10.95
C LEU A 319 -0.95 -6.02 -9.78
N TYR A 320 -0.43 -6.28 -8.57
CA TYR A 320 -0.59 -5.38 -7.42
C TYR A 320 0.00 -3.99 -7.66
N LYS A 321 1.12 -3.89 -8.36
CA LYS A 321 1.77 -2.60 -8.65
C LYS A 321 1.06 -1.80 -9.74
N MET A 322 0.52 -2.47 -10.76
CA MET A 322 0.05 -1.82 -11.99
C MET A 322 -1.46 -1.72 -12.08
N THR A 323 -2.22 -2.33 -11.17
CA THR A 323 -3.68 -2.38 -11.20
C THR A 323 -4.31 -2.05 -9.85
N ALA A 324 -5.63 -1.88 -9.84
CA ALA A 324 -6.40 -1.67 -8.61
C ALA A 324 -6.59 -2.94 -7.76
N LEU A 325 -5.90 -4.07 -8.06
CA LEU A 325 -5.78 -5.20 -7.14
C LEU A 325 -5.07 -4.79 -5.83
N GLN A 326 -4.26 -3.75 -5.85
CA GLN A 326 -3.81 -3.03 -4.68
C GLN A 326 -4.23 -1.57 -4.81
N SER A 327 -4.94 -1.06 -3.82
CA SER A 327 -5.42 0.31 -3.74
C SER A 327 -5.00 0.93 -2.41
N SER A 328 -4.98 2.26 -2.32
CA SER A 328 -4.75 2.96 -1.06
C SER A 328 -5.98 3.76 -0.67
N PHE A 329 -6.45 3.55 0.56
CA PHE A 329 -7.49 4.34 1.18
C PHE A 329 -6.86 5.43 2.03
N SER A 330 -7.02 6.69 1.61
CA SER A 330 -6.51 7.84 2.37
C SER A 330 -7.54 8.27 3.40
N VAL A 331 -7.29 7.97 4.66
CA VAL A 331 -8.14 8.37 5.78
C VAL A 331 -7.99 9.87 6.04
N ASN A 332 -9.11 10.56 6.20
CA ASN A 332 -9.19 11.95 6.63
C ASN A 332 -10.49 12.13 7.44
N ASN A 333 -10.40 12.03 8.76
CA ASN A 333 -11.54 11.99 9.66
C ASN A 333 -12.04 13.39 10.01
N ILE A 334 -12.61 14.10 9.02
CA ILE A 334 -13.23 15.41 9.26
C ILE A 334 -14.74 15.24 9.42
N ALA A 335 -15.28 15.66 10.58
CA ALA A 335 -16.70 15.69 10.86
C ALA A 335 -17.12 17.00 11.53
N LEU A 336 -18.43 17.24 11.58
CA LEU A 336 -19.00 18.40 12.25
C LEU A 336 -19.13 18.12 13.75
N VAL A 337 -18.49 18.94 14.57
CA VAL A 337 -18.63 18.99 16.03
C VAL A 337 -19.28 20.32 16.40
N LYS A 338 -20.51 20.28 16.90
CA LYS A 338 -21.28 21.50 17.21
C LYS A 338 -21.33 22.51 16.04
N GLY A 339 -21.53 21.97 14.80
CA GLY A 339 -21.60 22.77 13.58
C GLY A 339 -20.26 23.27 13.00
N ARG A 340 -19.11 22.86 13.56
CA ARG A 340 -17.78 23.24 13.09
C ARG A 340 -17.01 22.02 12.60
N PRO A 341 -16.36 22.07 11.43
CA PRO A 341 -15.53 20.98 10.93
C PRO A 341 -14.28 20.83 11.80
N GLN A 342 -14.02 19.60 12.25
CA GLN A 342 -12.84 19.23 13.05
C GLN A 342 -12.22 17.95 12.52
N LEU A 343 -10.90 17.85 12.59
CA LEU A 343 -10.18 16.59 12.35
C LEU A 343 -10.17 15.81 13.67
N LEU A 344 -10.63 14.57 13.63
CA LEU A 344 -10.86 13.74 14.81
C LEU A 344 -10.00 12.47 14.75
N ASN A 345 -9.35 12.16 15.84
CA ASN A 345 -8.69 10.88 16.05
C ASN A 345 -9.70 9.81 16.55
N LEU A 346 -9.24 8.58 16.76
CA LEU A 346 -10.11 7.48 17.19
C LEU A 346 -10.77 7.77 18.56
N ARG A 347 -10.02 8.32 19.51
CA ARG A 347 -10.51 8.65 20.83
C ARG A 347 -11.60 9.72 20.75
N ASP A 348 -11.36 10.79 20.00
CA ASP A 348 -12.31 11.90 19.85
C ASP A 348 -13.66 11.42 19.27
N LEU A 349 -13.61 10.52 18.28
CA LEU A 349 -14.82 9.93 17.68
C LEU A 349 -15.66 9.16 18.68
N ILE A 350 -15.01 8.37 19.54
CA ILE A 350 -15.68 7.59 20.59
C ILE A 350 -16.20 8.50 21.70
N GLU A 351 -15.40 9.45 22.17
CA GLU A 351 -15.75 10.42 23.21
C GLU A 351 -17.01 11.20 22.82
N LEU A 352 -17.02 11.82 21.65
CA LEU A 352 -18.15 12.62 21.17
C LEU A 352 -19.41 11.79 20.93
N PHE A 353 -19.28 10.53 20.53
CA PHE A 353 -20.41 9.61 20.44
C PHE A 353 -20.96 9.27 21.83
N ILE A 354 -20.11 8.96 22.81
CA ILE A 354 -20.54 8.66 24.19
C ILE A 354 -21.16 9.89 24.85
N GLU A 355 -20.62 11.09 24.63
CA GLU A 355 -21.28 12.33 25.10
C GLU A 355 -22.69 12.46 24.51
N HIS A 356 -22.85 12.23 23.21
CA HIS A 356 -24.18 12.25 22.58
C HIS A 356 -25.10 11.19 23.19
N ARG A 357 -24.61 9.99 23.47
CA ARG A 357 -25.42 8.95 24.14
C ARG A 357 -25.87 9.38 25.56
N HIS A 358 -24.98 10.01 26.32
CA HIS A 358 -25.35 10.56 27.64
C HIS A 358 -26.46 11.60 27.53
N ASP A 359 -26.42 12.49 26.56
CA ASP A 359 -27.45 13.50 26.31
C ASP A 359 -28.78 12.86 25.91
N VAL A 360 -28.77 11.94 24.97
CA VAL A 360 -29.97 11.19 24.52
C VAL A 360 -30.60 10.42 25.68
N VAL A 361 -29.82 9.69 26.48
CA VAL A 361 -30.35 8.92 27.64
C VAL A 361 -30.88 9.86 28.72
N TYR A 362 -30.21 10.98 29.00
CA TYR A 362 -30.69 11.97 29.95
C TYR A 362 -32.04 12.55 29.51
N ARG A 363 -32.18 13.00 28.28
CA ARG A 363 -33.41 13.58 27.71
C ARG A 363 -34.55 12.54 27.68
N ARG A 364 -34.28 11.32 27.27
CA ARG A 364 -35.22 10.19 27.32
C ARG A 364 -35.71 9.95 28.74
N THR A 365 -34.80 9.91 29.71
CA THR A 365 -35.13 9.69 31.10
C THR A 365 -36.01 10.82 31.68
N VAL A 366 -35.73 12.09 31.33
CA VAL A 366 -36.57 13.22 31.69
C VAL A 366 -37.98 13.08 31.13
N PHE A 367 -38.11 12.72 29.87
CA PHE A 367 -39.39 12.52 29.20
C PHE A 367 -40.18 11.37 29.85
N GLU A 368 -39.56 10.22 30.09
CA GLU A 368 -40.14 9.06 30.71
C GLU A 368 -40.54 9.37 32.17
N LEU A 369 -39.71 10.10 32.92
CA LEU A 369 -40.01 10.54 34.27
C LEU A 369 -41.22 11.46 34.31
N ASN A 370 -41.31 12.43 33.39
CA ASN A 370 -42.47 13.33 33.33
C ASN A 370 -43.75 12.56 33.02
N LYS A 371 -43.74 11.66 32.04
CA LYS A 371 -44.88 10.78 31.74
C LYS A 371 -45.25 9.87 32.91
N ALA A 372 -44.26 9.31 33.61
CA ALA A 372 -44.50 8.48 34.78
C ALA A 372 -45.13 9.28 35.93
N LYS A 373 -44.62 10.51 36.15
CA LYS A 373 -45.23 11.43 37.15
C LYS A 373 -46.67 11.82 36.78
N GLU A 374 -46.94 12.18 35.53
CA GLU A 374 -48.29 12.47 35.03
C GLU A 374 -49.22 11.29 35.23
N ARG A 375 -48.77 10.07 34.94
CA ARG A 375 -49.56 8.86 35.13
C ARG A 375 -49.77 8.54 36.62
N ALA A 376 -48.72 8.67 37.46
CA ALA A 376 -48.82 8.49 38.88
C ALA A 376 -49.80 9.48 39.51
N HIS A 377 -49.78 10.75 39.10
CA HIS A 377 -50.68 11.78 39.55
C HIS A 377 -52.16 11.43 39.22
N LEU A 378 -52.42 10.92 38.01
CA LEU A 378 -53.75 10.45 37.65
C LEU A 378 -54.19 9.24 38.50
N LEU A 379 -53.31 8.26 38.69
CA LEU A 379 -53.58 7.07 39.45
C LEU A 379 -53.88 7.40 40.94
N GLU A 380 -53.10 8.34 41.50
CA GLU A 380 -53.37 8.83 42.90
C GLU A 380 -54.82 9.37 43.10
N GLY A 381 -55.27 10.22 42.16
CA GLY A 381 -56.65 10.72 42.16
C GLY A 381 -57.67 9.62 41.99
N LEU A 382 -57.40 8.63 41.11
CA LEU A 382 -58.33 7.50 40.93
C LEU A 382 -58.34 6.56 42.13
N ILE A 383 -57.20 6.36 42.80
CA ILE A 383 -57.21 5.57 44.10
C ILE A 383 -58.01 6.27 45.18
N ILE A 384 -57.85 7.59 45.35
CA ILE A 384 -58.62 8.39 46.29
C ILE A 384 -60.17 8.26 46.02
N ALA A 385 -60.51 8.31 44.72
CA ALA A 385 -61.92 8.16 44.31
C ALA A 385 -62.47 6.77 44.56
N VAL A 386 -61.67 5.69 44.31
CA VAL A 386 -62.10 4.32 44.51
C VAL A 386 -62.13 3.96 45.99
N ASP A 387 -61.23 4.50 46.85
CA ASP A 387 -61.24 4.33 48.27
C ASP A 387 -62.42 5.07 48.94
N ASN A 388 -62.98 6.14 48.32
CA ASN A 388 -64.15 6.93 48.82
C ASN A 388 -65.36 6.87 47.85
N ILE A 389 -65.61 5.72 47.26
CA ILE A 389 -66.47 5.51 46.09
C ILE A 389 -67.93 6.01 46.37
N ASP A 390 -68.45 5.74 47.51
CA ASP A 390 -69.84 6.14 47.84
C ASP A 390 -70.00 7.65 47.88
N GLU A 391 -68.99 8.37 48.40
CA GLU A 391 -69.04 9.82 48.46
C GLU A 391 -68.86 10.45 47.08
N VAL A 392 -68.01 9.90 46.28
CA VAL A 392 -67.77 10.33 44.88
C VAL A 392 -68.96 10.14 44.00
N ILE A 393 -69.71 8.99 44.15
CA ILE A 393 -70.93 8.74 43.41
C ILE A 393 -72.04 9.73 43.89
N ARG A 394 -72.10 10.01 45.16
CA ARG A 394 -73.04 10.97 45.70
C ARG A 394 -72.83 12.37 45.15
N ILE A 395 -71.62 12.86 45.11
CA ILE A 395 -71.23 14.18 44.56
C ILE A 395 -71.54 14.24 43.03
N ILE A 396 -71.15 13.23 42.25
CA ILE A 396 -71.39 13.19 40.79
C ILE A 396 -72.93 13.19 40.52
N ARG A 397 -73.71 12.42 41.28
CA ARG A 397 -75.15 12.36 41.09
C ARG A 397 -75.87 13.64 41.57
N ALA A 398 -75.33 14.39 42.51
CA ALA A 398 -75.92 15.64 43.02
C ALA A 398 -75.60 16.86 42.15
N ALA A 399 -74.62 16.75 41.19
CA ALA A 399 -74.26 17.80 40.28
C ALA A 399 -75.21 17.84 39.11
N SER A 400 -75.58 19.06 38.64
CA SER A 400 -76.40 19.29 37.49
C SER A 400 -75.63 19.21 36.17
N GLU A 401 -74.28 19.51 36.18
CA GLU A 401 -73.39 19.51 35.05
C GLU A 401 -72.06 18.84 35.42
N PRO A 402 -71.33 18.26 34.42
CA PRO A 402 -70.09 17.64 34.72
C PRO A 402 -69.04 18.57 35.35
N GLN A 403 -69.03 19.83 34.96
CA GLN A 403 -68.12 20.85 35.46
C GLN A 403 -68.36 21.10 36.99
N GLU A 404 -69.57 21.17 37.42
CA GLU A 404 -69.99 21.29 38.87
C GLU A 404 -69.51 20.08 39.69
N ALA A 405 -69.59 18.89 39.11
CA ALA A 405 -69.03 17.67 39.74
C ALA A 405 -67.56 17.74 39.94
N VAL A 406 -66.83 18.24 38.91
CA VAL A 406 -65.36 18.42 38.94
C VAL A 406 -64.99 19.40 40.05
N GLU A 407 -65.59 20.57 40.13
CA GLU A 407 -65.33 21.59 41.15
C GLU A 407 -65.59 21.07 42.62
N LYS A 408 -66.67 20.37 42.85
CA LYS A 408 -66.98 19.76 44.12
C LYS A 408 -66.01 18.64 44.52
N LEU A 409 -65.54 17.84 43.56
CA LEU A 409 -64.55 16.81 43.82
C LEU A 409 -63.19 17.43 44.16
N MET A 410 -62.79 18.50 43.44
CA MET A 410 -61.57 19.25 43.74
C MET A 410 -61.57 19.85 45.12
N GLU A 411 -62.68 20.50 45.54
CA GLU A 411 -62.85 21.10 46.86
C GLU A 411 -62.86 20.05 47.98
N ARG A 412 -63.55 18.96 47.77
CA ARG A 412 -63.75 17.94 48.81
C ARG A 412 -62.54 17.07 49.08
N PHE A 413 -61.78 16.66 48.02
CA PHE A 413 -60.68 15.75 48.11
C PHE A 413 -59.35 16.41 47.84
N SER A 414 -59.29 17.75 47.67
CA SER A 414 -58.07 18.51 47.30
C SER A 414 -57.44 17.99 46.03
N LEU A 415 -58.23 17.59 45.03
CA LEU A 415 -57.74 17.04 43.73
C LEU A 415 -57.38 18.13 42.74
N SER A 416 -56.49 17.87 41.88
CA SER A 416 -56.17 18.71 40.70
C SER A 416 -57.33 18.63 39.68
N LEU A 417 -57.52 19.65 38.87
CA LEU A 417 -58.49 19.66 37.76
C LEU A 417 -58.40 18.42 36.90
N ILE A 418 -57.16 17.98 36.60
CA ILE A 418 -56.89 16.81 35.74
C ILE A 418 -57.36 15.52 36.46
N GLN A 419 -57.06 15.36 37.74
CA GLN A 419 -57.55 14.21 38.53
C GLN A 419 -59.05 14.19 38.63
N ALA A 420 -59.67 15.32 38.93
CA ALA A 420 -61.13 15.40 39.06
C ALA A 420 -61.88 15.12 37.74
N ARG A 421 -61.37 15.59 36.59
CA ARG A 421 -61.92 15.22 35.29
C ARG A 421 -61.77 13.72 34.99
N ALA A 422 -60.62 13.13 35.30
CA ALA A 422 -60.36 11.69 35.08
C ALA A 422 -61.33 10.84 35.94
N ILE A 423 -61.68 11.30 37.12
CA ILE A 423 -62.69 10.64 38.00
C ILE A 423 -64.11 10.73 37.41
N VAL A 424 -64.53 11.88 36.89
CA VAL A 424 -65.83 12.04 36.24
C VAL A 424 -65.97 11.21 34.99
N ASP A 425 -64.88 11.08 34.21
CA ASP A 425 -64.80 10.26 32.98
C ASP A 425 -64.59 8.76 33.24
N MET A 426 -64.48 8.35 34.54
CA MET A 426 -64.16 6.97 34.88
C MET A 426 -65.34 6.04 34.55
N ARG A 427 -65.01 4.93 33.90
CA ARG A 427 -66.00 3.90 33.57
C ARG A 427 -66.39 3.09 34.78
N LEU A 428 -67.73 2.76 34.94
CA LEU A 428 -68.22 1.96 36.04
C LEU A 428 -67.54 0.64 36.29
N ARG A 429 -66.94 0.04 35.26
CA ARG A 429 -66.09 -1.17 35.32
C ARG A 429 -64.86 -0.98 36.24
N ALA A 430 -64.29 0.20 36.26
CA ALA A 430 -63.10 0.51 37.06
C ALA A 430 -63.37 0.54 38.57
N LEU A 431 -64.68 0.49 39.00
CA LEU A 431 -65.12 0.50 40.44
C LEU A 431 -65.12 -0.89 41.09
N THR A 432 -64.72 -1.96 40.32
CA THR A 432 -64.72 -3.32 40.90
C THR A 432 -63.46 -3.52 41.77
N GLY A 433 -63.63 -4.38 42.83
CA GLY A 433 -62.50 -4.67 43.75
C GLY A 433 -61.27 -5.15 43.11
N LEU A 434 -61.35 -5.95 42.00
CA LEU A 434 -60.24 -6.44 41.26
C LEU A 434 -59.49 -5.30 40.53
N GLU A 435 -60.21 -4.32 40.01
CA GLU A 435 -59.58 -3.17 39.33
C GLU A 435 -58.89 -2.21 40.32
N ARG A 436 -59.44 -2.11 41.57
CA ARG A 436 -58.82 -1.38 42.68
C ARG A 436 -57.43 -1.92 43.01
N GLU A 437 -57.34 -3.24 43.16
CA GLU A 437 -55.99 -3.88 43.37
C GLU A 437 -55.00 -3.65 42.23
N LYS A 438 -55.47 -3.72 40.98
CA LYS A 438 -54.67 -3.42 39.85
C LYS A 438 -54.16 -1.96 39.82
N LEU A 439 -55.01 -0.99 40.10
CA LEU A 439 -54.63 0.43 40.19
C LEU A 439 -53.57 0.66 41.29
N LYS A 440 -53.70 0.02 42.45
CA LYS A 440 -52.68 0.11 43.51
C LYS A 440 -51.35 -0.57 43.13
N ALA A 441 -51.42 -1.72 42.46
CA ALA A 441 -50.24 -2.40 42.00
C ALA A 441 -49.51 -1.58 40.90
N GLU A 442 -50.27 -1.05 39.91
CA GLU A 442 -49.75 -0.16 38.87
C GLU A 442 -49.08 1.09 39.47
N TYR A 443 -49.70 1.71 40.48
CA TYR A 443 -49.13 2.86 41.17
C TYR A 443 -47.82 2.52 41.90
N ALA A 444 -47.79 1.39 42.60
CA ALA A 444 -46.59 0.96 43.32
C ALA A 444 -45.42 0.65 42.36
N ASP A 445 -45.69 0.00 41.23
CA ASP A 445 -44.64 -0.29 40.20
C ASP A 445 -44.16 1.00 39.52
N LEU A 446 -45.10 1.94 39.28
CA LEU A 446 -44.77 3.24 38.71
C LEU A 446 -43.92 4.10 39.67
N MET A 447 -44.17 4.03 41.00
CA MET A 447 -43.34 4.72 41.99
C MET A 447 -41.89 4.17 42.01
N LYS A 448 -41.73 2.84 41.92
CA LYS A 448 -40.39 2.24 41.80
C LYS A 448 -39.68 2.72 40.52
N GLU A 449 -40.40 2.79 39.39
CA GLU A 449 -39.85 3.27 38.13
C GLU A 449 -39.48 4.76 38.22
N ILE A 450 -40.28 5.61 38.88
CA ILE A 450 -39.96 7.02 39.15
C ILE A 450 -38.68 7.13 39.99
N GLU A 451 -38.49 6.33 41.02
CA GLU A 451 -37.27 6.31 41.84
C GLU A 451 -36.05 5.90 40.98
N ARG A 452 -36.21 4.86 40.14
CA ARG A 452 -35.15 4.42 39.23
C ARG A 452 -34.76 5.52 38.22
N LEU A 453 -35.75 6.18 37.61
CA LEU A 453 -35.51 7.26 36.63
C LEU A 453 -34.87 8.48 37.31
N GLN A 454 -35.28 8.82 38.56
CA GLN A 454 -34.64 9.89 39.32
C GLN A 454 -33.21 9.59 39.69
N ALA A 455 -32.88 8.34 40.04
CA ALA A 455 -31.51 7.90 40.31
C ALA A 455 -30.63 8.03 39.04
N LEU A 456 -31.16 7.61 37.87
CA LEU A 456 -30.46 7.76 36.57
C LEU A 456 -30.19 9.23 36.23
N LEU A 457 -31.08 10.17 36.58
CA LEU A 457 -30.84 11.60 36.35
C LEU A 457 -29.78 12.18 37.29
N ALA A 458 -29.75 11.72 38.54
CA ALA A 458 -28.83 12.21 39.54
C ALA A 458 -27.39 11.69 39.35
N ASP A 459 -27.23 10.44 38.92
CA ASP A 459 -25.94 9.78 38.83
C ASP A 459 -25.48 9.54 37.37
N LYS A 460 -24.32 10.08 37.04
CA LYS A 460 -23.66 9.90 35.70
C LYS A 460 -23.17 8.47 35.50
N GLU A 461 -22.71 7.81 36.57
CA GLU A 461 -22.18 6.44 36.47
C GLU A 461 -23.29 5.44 36.17
N LEU A 462 -24.47 5.62 36.79
CA LEU A 462 -25.64 4.79 36.46
C LEU A 462 -26.07 4.96 34.99
N ARG A 463 -25.99 6.18 34.45
CA ARG A 463 -26.27 6.40 33.04
C ARG A 463 -25.19 5.74 32.14
N ALA A 464 -23.93 5.80 32.54
CA ALA A 464 -22.84 5.14 31.83
C ALA A 464 -23.03 3.61 31.81
N ALA A 465 -23.40 3.02 32.93
CA ALA A 465 -23.73 1.59 33.01
C ALA A 465 -24.91 1.20 32.11
N LEU A 466 -25.95 2.03 32.02
CA LEU A 466 -27.08 1.81 31.13
C LEU A 466 -26.66 1.90 29.65
N ILE A 467 -25.84 2.89 29.28
CA ILE A 467 -25.30 3.03 27.91
C ILE A 467 -24.47 1.80 27.55
N ARG A 468 -23.63 1.33 28.48
CA ARG A 468 -22.84 0.11 28.32
C ARG A 468 -23.70 -1.11 28.03
N GLU A 469 -24.78 -1.30 28.80
CA GLU A 469 -25.72 -2.40 28.61
C GLU A 469 -26.42 -2.32 27.24
N GLU A 470 -26.90 -1.14 26.84
CA GLU A 470 -27.51 -0.92 25.54
C GLU A 470 -26.56 -1.18 24.34
N LEU A 471 -25.29 -0.82 24.49
CA LEU A 471 -24.27 -1.11 23.49
C LEU A 471 -24.01 -2.61 23.38
N LEU A 472 -23.91 -3.32 24.50
CA LEU A 472 -23.70 -4.78 24.50
C LEU A 472 -24.90 -5.52 23.89
N GLU A 473 -26.14 -5.06 24.15
CA GLU A 473 -27.37 -5.59 23.52
C GLU A 473 -27.27 -5.50 21.97
N ILE A 474 -26.80 -4.36 21.45
CA ILE A 474 -26.62 -4.17 20.00
C ILE A 474 -25.52 -5.07 19.44
N LYS A 475 -24.41 -5.22 20.16
CA LYS A 475 -23.34 -6.14 19.78
C LYS A 475 -23.85 -7.58 19.69
N GLU A 476 -24.62 -8.02 20.67
CA GLU A 476 -25.18 -9.39 20.69
C GLU A 476 -26.14 -9.63 19.51
N ARG A 477 -26.98 -8.65 19.19
CA ARG A 477 -27.99 -8.80 18.13
C ARG A 477 -27.48 -8.66 16.72
N TYR A 478 -26.49 -7.79 16.49
CA TYR A 478 -26.07 -7.36 15.16
C TYR A 478 -24.58 -7.54 14.89
N GLY A 479 -23.78 -7.96 15.88
CA GLY A 479 -22.36 -8.21 15.71
C GLY A 479 -22.10 -9.36 14.75
N ASP A 480 -21.09 -9.19 13.90
CA ASP A 480 -20.61 -10.18 12.96
C ASP A 480 -19.06 -10.26 12.97
N VAL A 481 -18.53 -11.24 12.29
CA VAL A 481 -17.07 -11.42 12.15
C VAL A 481 -16.48 -10.38 11.21
N ARG A 482 -15.23 -10.02 11.44
CA ARG A 482 -14.43 -9.15 10.58
C ARG A 482 -14.33 -9.75 9.18
N ARG A 483 -14.46 -8.92 8.14
CA ARG A 483 -14.31 -9.30 6.73
C ARG A 483 -12.89 -9.06 6.24
N SER A 484 -12.28 -7.91 6.58
CA SER A 484 -10.93 -7.56 6.17
C SER A 484 -9.89 -8.22 7.08
N GLU A 485 -8.93 -8.92 6.51
CA GLU A 485 -7.80 -9.51 7.22
C GLU A 485 -6.66 -8.49 7.36
N ILE A 486 -5.86 -8.58 8.44
CA ILE A 486 -4.77 -7.64 8.72
C ILE A 486 -3.43 -8.36 8.57
N ILE A 487 -2.60 -7.86 7.68
CA ILE A 487 -1.20 -8.27 7.51
C ILE A 487 -0.32 -7.19 8.15
N TYR A 488 0.20 -7.46 9.34
CA TYR A 488 0.93 -6.48 10.15
C TYR A 488 2.30 -6.12 9.56
N ALA A 489 3.01 -7.10 9.01
CA ALA A 489 4.28 -6.89 8.33
C ALA A 489 4.03 -6.50 6.87
N ALA A 490 4.36 -5.27 6.50
CA ALA A 490 4.40 -4.86 5.11
C ALA A 490 5.85 -4.88 4.66
N GLU A 491 6.19 -5.80 3.79
CA GLU A 491 7.40 -5.66 2.97
C GLU A 491 7.14 -4.55 1.95
N GLU A 492 8.00 -3.52 1.93
CA GLU A 492 7.97 -2.56 0.83
C GLU A 492 8.27 -3.31 -0.45
N PHE A 493 7.49 -3.08 -1.51
CA PHE A 493 7.78 -3.64 -2.82
C PHE A 493 9.17 -3.17 -3.27
N ASN A 494 10.11 -4.09 -3.25
CA ASN A 494 11.37 -3.87 -3.94
C ASN A 494 11.12 -4.06 -5.46
N PRO A 495 11.61 -3.19 -6.35
CA PRO A 495 11.53 -3.41 -7.78
C PRO A 495 12.05 -4.79 -8.23
N GLU A 496 12.94 -5.38 -7.47
CA GLU A 496 13.50 -6.73 -7.70
C GLU A 496 12.44 -7.83 -7.56
N ASP A 497 11.40 -7.65 -6.73
CA ASP A 497 10.33 -8.63 -6.51
C ASP A 497 9.44 -8.88 -7.75
N PHE A 498 9.60 -8.04 -8.80
CA PHE A 498 8.88 -8.18 -10.07
C PHE A 498 9.63 -8.99 -11.13
N TYR A 499 10.82 -9.46 -10.80
CA TYR A 499 11.68 -10.26 -11.67
C TYR A 499 12.17 -11.50 -10.91
N ALA A 500 12.08 -12.66 -11.56
CA ALA A 500 12.77 -13.83 -11.04
C ALA A 500 14.28 -13.58 -11.08
N ASP A 501 15.03 -14.08 -10.08
CA ASP A 501 16.48 -13.91 -10.03
C ASP A 501 17.20 -14.94 -10.91
N ASP A 502 16.90 -14.88 -12.23
CA ASP A 502 17.49 -15.74 -13.22
C ASP A 502 18.87 -15.24 -13.63
N GLU A 503 19.76 -16.16 -14.02
CA GLU A 503 21.05 -15.80 -14.61
C GLU A 503 20.86 -15.33 -16.06
N MET A 504 21.38 -14.15 -16.33
CA MET A 504 21.25 -13.46 -17.61
C MET A 504 22.62 -13.24 -18.24
N VAL A 505 22.68 -13.33 -19.55
CA VAL A 505 23.86 -12.92 -20.33
C VAL A 505 23.66 -11.48 -20.83
N ILE A 506 24.52 -10.58 -20.41
CA ILE A 506 24.53 -9.18 -20.84
C ILE A 506 25.54 -9.04 -21.96
N THR A 507 25.11 -8.55 -23.12
CA THR A 507 25.97 -8.26 -24.24
C THR A 507 26.02 -6.77 -24.53
N ILE A 508 27.24 -6.23 -24.73
CA ILE A 508 27.47 -4.83 -25.01
C ILE A 508 28.29 -4.74 -26.29
N SER A 509 27.78 -3.96 -27.24
CA SER A 509 28.48 -3.76 -28.51
C SER A 509 29.46 -2.57 -28.45
N HIS A 510 30.39 -2.51 -29.38
CA HIS A 510 31.39 -1.45 -29.55
C HIS A 510 30.73 -0.06 -29.71
N LEU A 511 29.60 0.02 -30.38
CA LEU A 511 28.84 1.26 -30.52
C LEU A 511 27.98 1.60 -29.29
N GLY A 512 28.04 0.81 -28.20
CA GLY A 512 27.36 1.04 -26.94
C GLY A 512 25.91 0.59 -26.95
N TYR A 513 25.51 -0.43 -27.70
CA TYR A 513 24.24 -1.10 -27.60
C TYR A 513 24.32 -2.19 -26.54
N ILE A 514 23.37 -2.22 -25.64
CA ILE A 514 23.27 -3.20 -24.54
C ILE A 514 21.96 -3.97 -24.62
N LYS A 515 22.00 -5.26 -24.31
CA LYS A 515 20.83 -6.13 -24.09
C LYS A 515 21.15 -7.19 -23.06
N ARG A 516 20.09 -7.77 -22.48
CA ARG A 516 20.17 -9.00 -21.69
C ARG A 516 19.45 -10.13 -22.45
N THR A 517 19.92 -11.34 -22.28
CA THR A 517 19.35 -12.54 -22.86
C THR A 517 19.38 -13.63 -21.79
N PRO A 518 18.29 -14.41 -21.57
CA PRO A 518 18.32 -15.52 -20.62
C PRO A 518 19.44 -16.51 -20.93
N LEU A 519 20.15 -17.00 -19.91
CA LEU A 519 21.23 -17.97 -20.08
C LEU A 519 20.75 -19.24 -20.79
N THR A 520 19.49 -19.61 -20.62
CA THR A 520 18.83 -20.76 -21.25
C THR A 520 18.80 -20.70 -22.78
N GLU A 521 18.88 -19.51 -23.39
CA GLU A 521 19.00 -19.35 -24.85
C GLU A 521 20.41 -19.69 -25.40
N PHE A 522 21.40 -19.79 -24.52
CA PHE A 522 22.78 -20.14 -24.85
C PHE A 522 23.04 -21.63 -24.60
N ARG A 523 22.23 -22.53 -25.18
CA ARG A 523 22.42 -23.97 -25.07
C ARG A 523 23.76 -24.41 -25.62
N SER A 524 24.45 -25.30 -24.89
CA SER A 524 25.67 -25.95 -25.35
C SER A 524 25.48 -26.71 -26.66
N GLN A 525 26.40 -26.58 -27.61
CA GLN A 525 26.44 -27.39 -28.82
C GLN A 525 27.57 -28.42 -28.70
N ALA A 526 27.28 -29.67 -29.05
CA ALA A 526 28.30 -30.71 -29.06
C ALA A 526 29.46 -30.37 -30.02
N ARG A 527 30.70 -30.91 -29.78
CA ARG A 527 31.86 -30.74 -30.59
C ARG A 527 31.54 -30.95 -32.08
N GLY A 528 31.85 -29.90 -32.94
CA GLY A 528 31.59 -29.92 -34.38
C GLY A 528 30.38 -29.12 -34.82
N GLY A 529 29.67 -28.41 -33.89
CA GLY A 529 28.58 -27.51 -34.23
C GLY A 529 29.06 -26.23 -34.91
N VAL A 530 28.27 -25.69 -35.83
CA VAL A 530 28.51 -24.38 -36.45
C VAL A 530 28.05 -23.35 -35.39
N GLY A 531 28.97 -22.61 -34.79
CA GLY A 531 28.71 -21.60 -33.74
C GLY A 531 27.52 -20.70 -34.07
N ALA A 532 26.76 -20.31 -33.05
CA ALA A 532 25.62 -19.42 -33.23
C ALA A 532 26.07 -17.94 -33.25
N LYS A 533 25.43 -17.12 -34.09
CA LYS A 533 25.65 -15.69 -34.18
C LYS A 533 25.11 -14.98 -32.94
N GLY A 534 25.96 -14.34 -32.14
CA GLY A 534 25.57 -13.72 -30.89
C GLY A 534 24.72 -12.44 -30.99
N SER A 535 24.74 -11.74 -32.13
CA SER A 535 23.90 -10.57 -32.43
C SER A 535 23.98 -10.25 -33.92
N ASP A 536 22.91 -9.72 -34.51
CA ASP A 536 22.96 -9.03 -35.80
C ASP A 536 23.38 -7.57 -35.54
N THR A 537 24.65 -7.29 -35.77
CA THR A 537 25.20 -5.94 -35.68
C THR A 537 25.13 -5.22 -37.03
N ARG A 538 25.25 -3.90 -37.07
CA ARG A 538 25.52 -3.16 -38.28
C ARG A 538 26.94 -3.59 -38.81
N ASP A 539 27.21 -3.39 -40.08
CA ASP A 539 28.48 -3.86 -40.72
C ASP A 539 29.77 -3.35 -40.04
N GLU A 540 29.63 -2.35 -39.11
CA GLU A 540 30.74 -1.74 -38.37
C GLU A 540 30.66 -1.95 -36.84
N ASP A 541 29.66 -2.72 -36.31
CA ASP A 541 29.48 -2.94 -34.89
C ASP A 541 29.67 -4.44 -34.51
N PHE A 542 30.22 -4.71 -33.35
CA PHE A 542 30.51 -6.06 -32.87
C PHE A 542 30.30 -6.10 -31.34
N ILE A 543 30.10 -7.30 -30.79
CA ILE A 543 30.00 -7.48 -29.32
C ILE A 543 31.40 -7.32 -28.72
N GLU A 544 31.58 -6.30 -27.91
CA GLU A 544 32.86 -6.01 -27.24
C GLU A 544 32.90 -6.65 -25.84
N HIS A 545 31.79 -6.70 -25.15
CA HIS A 545 31.73 -7.24 -23.80
C HIS A 545 30.55 -8.21 -23.62
N ILE A 546 30.80 -9.31 -22.89
CA ILE A 546 29.83 -10.29 -22.48
C ILE A 546 30.00 -10.53 -20.99
N TYR A 547 28.92 -10.45 -20.20
CA TYR A 547 28.91 -10.68 -18.78
C TYR A 547 27.80 -11.64 -18.42
N SER A 548 28.04 -12.59 -17.50
CA SER A 548 26.98 -13.30 -16.77
C SER A 548 26.61 -12.49 -15.53
N ALA A 549 25.34 -12.31 -15.29
CA ALA A 549 24.83 -11.55 -14.16
C ALA A 549 23.46 -12.03 -13.73
N SER A 550 23.22 -12.08 -12.43
CA SER A 550 21.89 -12.31 -11.84
C SER A 550 20.96 -11.14 -12.20
N MET A 551 19.68 -11.42 -12.43
CA MET A 551 18.64 -10.42 -12.73
C MET A 551 18.58 -9.30 -11.69
N HIS A 552 18.81 -9.61 -10.41
CA HIS A 552 18.84 -8.65 -9.31
C HIS A 552 20.20 -7.92 -9.17
N GLY A 553 21.21 -8.28 -9.97
CA GLY A 553 22.52 -7.66 -9.97
C GLY A 553 22.48 -6.17 -10.33
N THR A 554 23.53 -5.47 -9.92
CA THR A 554 23.74 -4.06 -10.28
C THR A 554 25.00 -3.93 -11.11
N MET A 555 24.90 -3.36 -12.30
CA MET A 555 26.05 -2.98 -13.09
C MET A 555 26.54 -1.58 -12.71
N LEU A 556 27.79 -1.44 -12.37
CA LEU A 556 28.52 -0.18 -12.25
C LEU A 556 29.17 0.13 -13.59
N LEU A 557 28.85 1.27 -14.16
CA LEU A 557 29.33 1.72 -15.46
C LEU A 557 30.25 2.93 -15.26
N PHE A 558 31.49 2.81 -15.69
CA PHE A 558 32.48 3.86 -15.53
C PHE A 558 32.82 4.48 -16.90
N THR A 559 32.75 5.81 -16.94
CA THR A 559 33.00 6.55 -18.18
C THR A 559 34.46 7.01 -18.29
N GLN A 560 34.88 7.35 -19.51
CA GLN A 560 36.21 7.86 -19.78
C GLN A 560 36.53 9.18 -19.07
N MET A 561 35.49 9.98 -18.78
CA MET A 561 35.60 11.21 -17.99
C MET A 561 35.58 10.97 -16.45
N GLY A 562 35.64 9.70 -16.00
CA GLY A 562 35.76 9.36 -14.59
C GLY A 562 34.45 9.44 -13.79
N ARG A 563 33.30 9.26 -14.41
CA ARG A 563 32.00 9.17 -13.75
C ARG A 563 31.56 7.71 -13.59
N CYS A 564 30.76 7.45 -12.55
CA CYS A 564 30.10 6.17 -12.29
C CYS A 564 28.60 6.32 -12.39
N TYR A 565 27.97 5.42 -13.14
CA TYR A 565 26.52 5.25 -13.24
C TYR A 565 26.12 3.86 -12.77
N TRP A 566 24.86 3.69 -12.40
CA TRP A 566 24.28 2.41 -11.99
C TRP A 566 23.19 2.00 -12.96
N LEU A 567 23.14 0.72 -13.27
CA LEU A 567 22.09 0.13 -14.07
C LEU A 567 21.76 -1.24 -13.47
N LYS A 568 20.50 -1.42 -13.06
CA LYS A 568 20.04 -2.72 -12.61
C LYS A 568 19.90 -3.66 -13.80
N VAL A 569 20.25 -4.94 -13.62
CA VAL A 569 20.18 -5.91 -14.71
C VAL A 569 18.76 -6.03 -15.27
N TYR A 570 17.74 -5.99 -14.42
CA TYR A 570 16.34 -6.01 -14.84
C TYR A 570 15.90 -4.77 -15.65
N GLU A 571 16.62 -3.65 -15.59
CA GLU A 571 16.35 -2.44 -16.38
C GLU A 571 16.94 -2.53 -17.80
N ILE A 572 17.88 -3.46 -18.03
CA ILE A 572 18.46 -3.71 -19.35
C ILE A 572 17.39 -4.35 -20.23
N PRO A 573 17.15 -3.84 -21.46
CA PRO A 573 16.15 -4.43 -22.34
C PRO A 573 16.47 -5.88 -22.67
N GLU A 574 15.46 -6.73 -22.57
CA GLU A 574 15.55 -8.11 -22.99
C GLU A 574 15.54 -8.21 -24.51
N GLY A 575 16.33 -9.08 -25.04
CA GLY A 575 16.44 -9.29 -26.49
C GLY A 575 16.87 -10.71 -26.82
N ALA A 576 16.25 -11.30 -27.85
CA ALA A 576 16.69 -12.57 -28.40
C ALA A 576 18.16 -12.53 -28.81
N LYS A 577 18.79 -13.69 -28.91
CA LYS A 577 20.24 -13.85 -29.24
C LYS A 577 20.68 -13.00 -30.47
N GLY A 578 19.84 -12.85 -31.52
CA GLY A 578 20.10 -12.04 -32.71
C GLY A 578 19.70 -10.56 -32.64
N ALA A 579 19.06 -10.08 -31.56
CA ALA A 579 18.57 -8.70 -31.47
C ALA A 579 19.72 -7.69 -31.26
N LYS A 580 19.53 -6.44 -31.73
CA LYS A 580 20.57 -5.37 -31.66
C LYS A 580 20.72 -4.72 -30.27
N GLY A 581 19.74 -4.89 -29.38
CA GLY A 581 19.73 -4.21 -28.09
C GLY A 581 19.32 -2.72 -28.17
N ARG A 582 19.55 -1.96 -27.10
CA ARG A 582 19.25 -0.53 -26.97
C ARG A 582 20.53 0.25 -26.64
N ALA A 583 20.67 1.45 -27.18
CA ALA A 583 21.84 2.30 -26.91
C ALA A 583 21.87 2.70 -25.40
N LEU A 584 23.03 2.59 -24.78
CA LEU A 584 23.28 2.97 -23.38
C LEU A 584 22.88 4.42 -23.06
N GLN A 585 23.05 5.33 -24.03
CA GLN A 585 22.65 6.73 -23.91
C GLN A 585 21.13 6.93 -23.71
N ASN A 586 20.31 5.94 -24.10
CA ASN A 586 18.85 5.97 -23.88
C ASN A 586 18.45 5.41 -22.51
N LEU A 587 19.36 4.75 -21.81
CA LEU A 587 19.12 4.16 -20.49
C LEU A 587 19.75 5.00 -19.37
N LEU A 588 20.81 5.77 -19.68
CA LEU A 588 21.59 6.53 -18.71
C LEU A 588 21.78 7.97 -19.18
N ASN A 589 21.75 8.91 -18.27
CA ASN A 589 22.01 10.33 -18.52
C ASN A 589 23.51 10.61 -18.62
N ILE A 590 24.15 10.05 -19.66
CA ILE A 590 25.59 10.25 -19.93
C ILE A 590 25.79 11.60 -20.62
N GLU A 591 26.78 12.37 -20.16
CA GLU A 591 27.11 13.67 -20.76
C GLU A 591 27.54 13.54 -22.22
N THR A 592 27.21 14.53 -23.06
CA THR A 592 27.53 14.52 -24.49
C THR A 592 29.04 14.49 -24.69
N GLY A 593 29.53 13.50 -25.42
CA GLY A 593 30.97 13.32 -25.69
C GLY A 593 31.69 12.38 -24.71
N ASP A 594 31.03 11.92 -23.64
CA ASP A 594 31.59 10.89 -22.76
C ASP A 594 31.15 9.47 -23.21
N ARG A 595 31.96 8.47 -22.90
CA ARG A 595 31.75 7.07 -23.27
C ARG A 595 31.99 6.17 -22.05
N VAL A 596 31.18 5.13 -21.93
CA VAL A 596 31.43 4.08 -20.95
C VAL A 596 32.60 3.22 -21.41
N ASN A 597 33.55 2.98 -20.52
CA ASN A 597 34.80 2.27 -20.81
C ASN A 597 34.93 0.97 -20.00
N THR A 598 34.30 0.90 -18.80
CA THR A 598 34.42 -0.27 -17.92
C THR A 598 33.08 -0.59 -17.30
N PHE A 599 32.81 -1.88 -17.18
CA PHE A 599 31.60 -2.44 -16.60
C PHE A 599 31.99 -3.38 -15.46
N ILE A 600 31.35 -3.26 -14.32
CA ILE A 600 31.54 -4.16 -13.18
C ILE A 600 30.15 -4.59 -12.68
N CYS A 601 29.88 -5.89 -12.67
CA CYS A 601 28.67 -6.45 -12.12
C CYS A 601 28.86 -6.81 -10.64
N VAL A 602 27.95 -6.34 -9.79
CA VAL A 602 27.93 -6.63 -8.35
C VAL A 602 26.57 -7.20 -7.98
N LYS A 603 26.53 -8.43 -7.47
CA LYS A 603 25.28 -9.14 -7.16
C LYS A 603 24.49 -8.44 -6.07
N ASN A 604 25.11 -8.04 -4.98
CA ASN A 604 24.43 -7.54 -3.76
C ASN A 604 24.95 -6.18 -3.28
N LEU A 605 25.03 -5.19 -4.16
CA LEU A 605 25.61 -3.87 -3.86
C LEU A 605 24.96 -3.15 -2.68
N THR A 606 23.66 -3.36 -2.43
CA THR A 606 22.89 -2.68 -1.38
C THR A 606 22.46 -3.61 -0.23
N LYS A 607 22.54 -4.92 -0.43
CA LYS A 607 22.01 -5.92 0.52
C LYS A 607 23.10 -6.59 1.38
N ASP A 608 24.36 -6.48 0.99
CA ASP A 608 25.50 -7.12 1.65
C ASP A 608 26.51 -6.06 2.16
N PRO A 609 26.34 -5.55 3.39
CA PRO A 609 27.24 -4.56 3.97
C PRO A 609 28.67 -5.09 4.16
N ASP A 610 28.85 -6.37 4.42
CA ASP A 610 30.18 -6.96 4.67
C ASP A 610 30.95 -7.02 3.38
N PHE A 611 30.32 -7.39 2.26
CA PHE A 611 30.94 -7.39 0.94
C PHE A 611 31.38 -5.98 0.52
N VAL A 612 30.51 -4.98 0.60
CA VAL A 612 30.84 -3.61 0.16
C VAL A 612 31.88 -2.92 1.04
N ASN A 613 32.00 -3.32 2.31
CA ASN A 613 33.01 -2.80 3.25
C ASN A 613 34.34 -3.55 3.19
N SER A 614 34.41 -4.70 2.54
CA SER A 614 35.64 -5.50 2.39
C SER A 614 36.27 -5.41 1.00
N HIS A 615 35.53 -4.87 0.01
CA HIS A 615 36.00 -4.78 -1.38
C HIS A 615 36.28 -3.34 -1.80
N TYR A 616 37.14 -3.20 -2.80
CA TYR A 616 37.63 -1.93 -3.33
C TYR A 616 37.49 -1.86 -4.82
N LEU A 617 37.33 -0.65 -5.35
CA LEU A 617 37.45 -0.32 -6.75
C LEU A 617 38.82 0.34 -7.00
N LEU A 618 39.57 -0.23 -7.91
CA LEU A 618 40.86 0.29 -8.39
C LEU A 618 40.65 0.95 -9.77
N PHE A 619 41.10 2.17 -9.90
CA PHE A 619 41.00 2.99 -11.11
C PHE A 619 42.38 3.22 -11.69
N CYS A 620 42.52 3.12 -12.99
CA CYS A 620 43.75 3.46 -13.71
C CYS A 620 43.47 4.45 -14.83
N THR A 621 44.32 5.46 -14.97
CA THR A 621 44.20 6.48 -16.00
C THR A 621 45.28 6.34 -17.09
N LYS A 622 45.07 6.94 -18.27
CA LYS A 622 46.02 6.95 -19.37
C LYS A 622 47.39 7.51 -18.99
N ARG A 623 47.43 8.49 -18.09
CA ARG A 623 48.69 9.08 -17.59
C ARG A 623 49.36 8.27 -16.49
N GLY A 624 48.87 7.06 -16.19
CA GLY A 624 49.48 6.15 -15.24
C GLY A 624 49.18 6.51 -13.78
N THR A 625 48.11 7.23 -13.50
CA THR A 625 47.59 7.46 -12.14
C THR A 625 46.75 6.27 -11.73
N ILE A 626 46.92 5.81 -10.48
CA ILE A 626 46.12 4.75 -9.89
C ILE A 626 45.41 5.27 -8.62
N LYS A 627 44.17 4.81 -8.40
CA LYS A 627 43.37 5.20 -7.24
C LYS A 627 42.64 3.98 -6.70
N LYS A 628 42.54 3.88 -5.41
CA LYS A 628 41.75 2.86 -4.68
C LYS A 628 40.64 3.52 -3.90
N THR A 629 39.41 3.01 -4.00
CA THR A 629 38.24 3.53 -3.29
C THR A 629 37.43 2.36 -2.78
N LEU A 630 36.91 2.44 -1.54
CA LEU A 630 36.05 1.42 -0.95
C LEU A 630 34.74 1.30 -1.76
N LEU A 631 34.26 0.08 -1.98
CA LEU A 631 33.04 -0.18 -2.77
C LEU A 631 31.79 0.45 -2.11
N GLU A 632 31.74 0.56 -0.78
CA GLU A 632 30.67 1.24 -0.05
C GLU A 632 30.40 2.66 -0.58
N ALA A 633 31.42 3.37 -1.00
CA ALA A 633 31.27 4.72 -1.57
C ALA A 633 30.33 4.76 -2.80
N TYR A 634 30.04 3.62 -3.40
CA TYR A 634 29.17 3.45 -4.57
C TYR A 634 27.88 2.69 -4.26
N SER A 635 27.59 2.38 -3.00
CA SER A 635 26.38 1.65 -2.59
C SER A 635 25.08 2.46 -2.74
N ARG A 636 25.17 3.78 -2.95
CA ARG A 636 24.00 4.69 -3.04
C ARG A 636 23.85 5.23 -4.46
N PRO A 637 23.03 4.60 -5.32
CA PRO A 637 22.78 5.02 -6.69
C PRO A 637 22.25 6.44 -6.81
N ARG A 638 22.67 7.16 -7.88
CA ARG A 638 22.14 8.47 -8.26
C ARG A 638 21.88 8.52 -9.76
N ALA A 639 20.72 9.02 -10.18
CA ALA A 639 20.32 9.07 -11.58
C ALA A 639 21.30 9.83 -12.50
N ASN A 640 21.93 10.89 -11.98
CA ASN A 640 22.89 11.71 -12.73
C ASN A 640 24.35 11.20 -12.61
N GLY A 641 24.55 10.00 -12.08
CA GLY A 641 25.88 9.48 -11.82
C GLY A 641 26.63 10.24 -10.72
N VAL A 642 27.82 9.78 -10.39
CA VAL A 642 28.74 10.42 -9.44
C VAL A 642 30.14 10.49 -10.01
N ILE A 643 30.94 11.44 -9.54
CA ILE A 643 32.36 11.49 -9.82
C ILE A 643 33.02 10.28 -9.14
N ALA A 644 33.65 9.42 -9.91
CA ALA A 644 34.38 8.25 -9.45
C ALA A 644 35.87 8.52 -9.23
N ILE A 645 36.45 9.34 -10.07
CA ILE A 645 37.83 9.82 -9.98
C ILE A 645 37.90 11.25 -10.54
N ASP A 646 38.65 12.11 -9.87
CA ASP A 646 38.98 13.45 -10.40
C ASP A 646 40.12 13.36 -11.39
N LEU A 647 39.86 13.71 -12.64
CA LEU A 647 40.80 13.60 -13.77
C LEU A 647 41.34 14.98 -14.14
N ARG A 648 42.57 15.04 -14.61
CA ARG A 648 43.10 16.23 -15.28
C ARG A 648 42.48 16.35 -16.66
N ASP A 649 42.50 17.55 -17.25
CA ASP A 649 41.89 17.85 -18.55
C ASP A 649 42.40 16.97 -19.69
N ASP A 650 43.67 16.60 -19.62
CA ASP A 650 44.39 15.78 -20.63
C ASP A 650 44.44 14.29 -20.30
N ASP A 651 43.77 13.84 -19.20
CA ASP A 651 43.78 12.45 -18.76
C ASP A 651 42.41 11.77 -19.01
N ARG A 652 42.38 10.48 -19.09
CA ARG A 652 41.18 9.65 -19.28
C ARG A 652 41.28 8.37 -18.47
N LEU A 653 40.14 7.86 -18.03
CA LEU A 653 40.06 6.57 -17.38
C LEU A 653 40.31 5.44 -18.39
N VAL A 654 41.20 4.52 -18.05
CA VAL A 654 41.53 3.33 -18.87
C VAL A 654 40.76 2.11 -18.40
N GLY A 655 40.70 1.89 -17.11
CA GLY A 655 40.06 0.72 -16.58
C GLY A 655 39.74 0.85 -15.08
N VAL A 656 38.78 0.04 -14.64
CA VAL A 656 38.42 -0.12 -13.23
C VAL A 656 38.35 -1.62 -12.93
N SER A 657 38.86 -2.03 -11.79
CA SER A 657 38.83 -3.42 -11.33
C SER A 657 38.28 -3.51 -9.90
N LEU A 658 37.47 -4.54 -9.64
CA LEU A 658 37.02 -4.88 -8.30
C LEU A 658 38.04 -5.79 -7.62
N THR A 659 38.43 -5.48 -6.37
CA THR A 659 39.43 -6.23 -5.62
C THR A 659 39.05 -6.40 -4.17
N ASP A 660 39.67 -7.37 -3.52
CA ASP A 660 39.52 -7.65 -2.07
C ASP A 660 40.56 -6.89 -1.20
N GLY A 661 41.39 -6.04 -1.81
CA GLY A 661 42.44 -5.29 -1.10
C GLY A 661 43.80 -6.00 -0.98
N ARG A 662 43.93 -7.24 -1.46
CA ARG A 662 45.14 -8.07 -1.36
C ARG A 662 45.73 -8.42 -2.71
N SER A 663 45.17 -7.96 -3.81
CA SER A 663 45.58 -8.28 -5.18
C SER A 663 46.92 -7.68 -5.52
N GLU A 664 47.55 -8.26 -6.52
CA GLU A 664 48.73 -7.70 -7.17
C GLU A 664 48.32 -6.96 -8.46
N ILE A 665 48.80 -5.75 -8.63
CA ILE A 665 48.41 -4.88 -9.72
C ILE A 665 49.49 -4.80 -10.77
N LEU A 666 49.11 -5.04 -12.02
CA LEU A 666 49.98 -4.86 -13.18
C LEU A 666 49.40 -3.73 -14.04
N LEU A 667 50.28 -2.80 -14.43
CA LEU A 667 49.99 -1.73 -15.41
C LEU A 667 50.92 -1.85 -16.58
N ALA A 668 50.40 -1.74 -17.81
CA ALA A 668 51.22 -1.78 -18.99
C ALA A 668 51.06 -0.53 -19.86
N ASN A 669 52.13 -0.03 -20.41
CA ASN A 669 52.12 1.10 -21.34
C ASN A 669 52.23 0.66 -22.81
N ARG A 670 51.88 1.55 -23.71
CA ARG A 670 51.88 1.35 -25.16
C ARG A 670 53.24 0.95 -25.72
N ARG A 671 54.34 1.39 -25.07
CA ARG A 671 55.73 1.06 -25.45
C ARG A 671 56.22 -0.29 -24.95
N GLY A 672 55.30 -1.15 -24.47
CA GLY A 672 55.62 -2.52 -24.12
C GLY A 672 56.35 -2.68 -22.80
N ARG A 673 56.14 -1.79 -21.83
CA ARG A 673 56.64 -1.94 -20.46
C ARG A 673 55.50 -2.21 -19.49
N ALA A 674 55.73 -3.00 -18.46
CA ALA A 674 54.77 -3.26 -17.41
C ALA A 674 55.42 -3.12 -16.02
N VAL A 675 54.60 -2.62 -15.04
CA VAL A 675 54.97 -2.55 -13.64
C VAL A 675 54.07 -3.48 -12.85
N ARG A 676 54.62 -4.24 -11.90
CA ARG A 676 53.87 -5.07 -10.95
C ARG A 676 54.13 -4.58 -9.53
N PHE A 677 53.12 -4.37 -8.72
CA PHE A 677 53.22 -3.94 -7.32
C PHE A 677 52.02 -4.44 -6.51
N ASN A 678 52.17 -4.49 -5.21
CA ASN A 678 51.11 -4.92 -4.29
C ASN A 678 50.07 -3.80 -4.14
N GLU A 679 48.80 -4.14 -4.16
CA GLU A 679 47.65 -3.23 -3.97
C GLU A 679 47.70 -2.49 -2.63
N GLU A 680 48.28 -3.08 -1.59
CA GLU A 680 48.42 -2.43 -0.25
C GLU A 680 49.22 -1.13 -0.31
N THR A 681 50.12 -0.97 -1.31
CA THR A 681 50.87 0.27 -1.55
C THR A 681 49.99 1.42 -2.01
N VAL A 682 48.74 1.15 -2.38
CA VAL A 682 47.77 2.16 -2.83
C VAL A 682 46.80 2.40 -1.70
N ARG A 683 46.90 3.54 -1.04
CA ARG A 683 46.00 3.94 0.04
C ARG A 683 44.58 4.18 -0.48
N ALA A 684 43.56 3.64 0.20
CA ALA A 684 42.19 3.95 -0.09
C ALA A 684 41.87 5.44 0.11
N THR A 685 41.17 6.03 -0.84
CA THR A 685 40.83 7.46 -0.86
C THR A 685 39.36 7.65 -1.25
N GLY A 686 38.76 8.80 -0.94
CA GLY A 686 37.39 9.12 -1.32
C GLY A 686 37.21 9.30 -2.83
N ARG A 687 35.96 9.33 -3.31
CA ARG A 687 35.61 9.40 -4.73
C ARG A 687 36.21 10.61 -5.48
N ASN A 688 36.29 11.77 -4.87
CA ASN A 688 36.73 13.02 -5.50
C ASN A 688 38.26 13.20 -5.45
N ALA A 689 39.04 12.13 -5.21
CA ALA A 689 40.48 12.21 -5.22
C ALA A 689 41.05 11.88 -6.61
N MET A 690 42.18 12.47 -6.98
CA MET A 690 42.90 12.19 -8.25
C MET A 690 43.62 10.84 -8.22
N GLY A 691 44.02 10.36 -7.05
CA GLY A 691 44.88 9.15 -6.90
C GLY A 691 46.36 9.46 -6.77
N VAL A 692 47.16 8.43 -6.98
CA VAL A 692 48.62 8.47 -6.85
C VAL A 692 49.26 7.90 -8.10
N ARG A 693 50.56 8.20 -8.30
CA ARG A 693 51.31 7.68 -9.46
C ARG A 693 51.47 6.15 -9.36
N GLY A 694 50.89 5.42 -10.29
CA GLY A 694 51.01 3.97 -10.44
C GLY A 694 52.21 3.57 -11.33
N MET A 695 52.35 4.21 -12.50
CA MET A 695 53.44 3.99 -13.44
C MET A 695 54.03 5.32 -13.89
N THR A 696 55.35 5.38 -14.16
CA THR A 696 55.99 6.54 -14.77
C THR A 696 56.15 6.24 -16.28
N LEU A 697 55.53 7.08 -17.08
CA LEU A 697 55.66 7.07 -18.55
C LEU A 697 56.92 7.79 -18.97
N ASP A 698 57.44 7.49 -20.17
CA ASP A 698 58.51 8.27 -20.76
C ASP A 698 57.98 9.66 -21.14
N ASP A 699 58.85 10.68 -21.17
CA ASP A 699 58.45 12.10 -21.39
C ASP A 699 57.87 12.38 -22.82
N ASP A 700 57.69 11.34 -23.59
CA ASP A 700 57.10 11.42 -24.92
C ASP A 700 55.56 11.53 -24.82
N SER A 701 54.97 12.51 -25.46
CA SER A 701 53.55 12.79 -25.46
C SER A 701 52.64 11.69 -25.99
N THR A 702 53.24 10.67 -26.63
CA THR A 702 52.52 9.54 -27.24
C THR A 702 52.45 8.30 -26.36
N ASP A 703 53.19 8.22 -25.25
CA ASP A 703 53.14 7.07 -24.36
C ASP A 703 51.95 7.16 -23.38
N GLU A 704 51.20 6.09 -23.28
CA GLU A 704 50.01 5.99 -22.44
C GLU A 704 49.89 4.60 -21.81
N VAL A 705 49.23 4.51 -20.64
CA VAL A 705 48.85 3.21 -20.08
C VAL A 705 47.66 2.69 -20.90
N ILE A 706 47.75 1.42 -21.29
CA ILE A 706 46.74 0.75 -22.15
C ILE A 706 45.86 -0.23 -21.38
N GLY A 707 46.33 -0.74 -20.23
CA GLY A 707 45.59 -1.72 -19.47
C GLY A 707 46.05 -1.85 -18.02
N MET A 708 45.14 -2.29 -17.17
CA MET A 708 45.36 -2.61 -15.78
C MET A 708 44.80 -4.01 -15.50
N ILE A 709 45.58 -4.84 -14.85
CA ILE A 709 45.19 -6.17 -14.39
C ILE A 709 45.31 -6.21 -12.86
N ALA A 710 44.33 -6.72 -12.19
CA ALA A 710 44.40 -7.10 -10.78
C ALA A 710 44.44 -8.64 -10.72
N VAL A 711 45.50 -9.20 -10.25
CA VAL A 711 45.68 -10.65 -10.10
C VAL A 711 45.47 -11.01 -8.64
N ALA A 712 44.54 -11.93 -8.37
CA ALA A 712 44.38 -12.49 -7.03
C ALA A 712 45.56 -13.42 -6.69
N GLN A 713 45.94 -13.53 -5.43
CA GLN A 713 46.98 -14.45 -4.98
C GLN A 713 46.49 -15.89 -5.26
N ASP A 714 47.36 -16.71 -5.82
CA ASP A 714 47.12 -18.15 -6.08
C ASP A 714 46.23 -18.49 -7.32
N THR A 715 46.07 -17.59 -8.30
CA THR A 715 45.36 -17.92 -9.54
C THR A 715 46.34 -18.38 -10.65
N PRO A 716 45.97 -19.41 -11.46
CA PRO A 716 46.80 -19.92 -12.55
C PRO A 716 46.79 -19.03 -13.80
N GLU A 717 46.66 -17.72 -13.65
CA GLU A 717 46.50 -16.78 -14.75
C GLU A 717 47.86 -16.50 -15.41
N THR A 718 47.84 -16.30 -16.73
CA THR A 718 48.98 -15.84 -17.53
C THR A 718 48.67 -14.46 -18.13
N ILE A 719 49.69 -13.65 -18.35
CA ILE A 719 49.54 -12.31 -18.92
C ILE A 719 49.63 -12.38 -20.42
N LEU A 720 48.52 -12.11 -21.09
CA LEU A 720 48.43 -11.96 -22.55
C LEU A 720 48.86 -10.55 -22.95
N VAL A 721 49.71 -10.47 -23.95
CA VAL A 721 50.10 -9.22 -24.62
C VAL A 721 49.89 -9.36 -26.10
N VAL A 722 49.25 -8.37 -26.75
CA VAL A 722 49.03 -8.34 -28.20
C VAL A 722 49.39 -6.97 -28.74
N SER A 723 50.05 -6.93 -29.92
CA SER A 723 50.54 -5.72 -30.59
C SER A 723 49.74 -5.41 -31.84
N GLU A 724 49.81 -4.15 -32.31
CA GLU A 724 49.11 -3.61 -33.49
C GLU A 724 49.25 -4.50 -34.75
N ASN A 725 50.44 -5.04 -35.01
CA ASN A 725 50.70 -5.83 -36.19
C ASN A 725 50.37 -7.33 -36.04
N GLY A 726 49.55 -7.70 -35.00
CA GLY A 726 49.06 -9.06 -34.81
C GLY A 726 50.04 -10.04 -34.19
N TYR A 727 51.06 -9.57 -33.48
CA TYR A 727 51.96 -10.40 -32.69
C TYR A 727 51.51 -10.41 -31.25
N GLY A 728 51.55 -11.58 -30.61
CA GLY A 728 51.21 -11.70 -29.20
C GLY A 728 51.80 -12.95 -28.58
N LYS A 729 51.72 -13.00 -27.27
CA LYS A 729 52.21 -14.10 -26.45
C LYS A 729 51.53 -14.07 -25.09
N ARG A 730 51.67 -15.15 -24.36
CA ARG A 730 51.38 -15.22 -22.90
C ARG A 730 52.68 -15.26 -22.13
N SER A 731 52.74 -14.71 -20.94
CA SER A 731 53.87 -14.76 -20.02
C SER A 731 53.36 -15.09 -18.62
N LEU A 732 54.18 -15.79 -17.83
CA LEU A 732 53.80 -16.08 -16.43
C LEU A 732 53.81 -14.79 -15.62
N VAL A 733 52.88 -14.66 -14.64
CA VAL A 733 52.84 -13.52 -13.74
C VAL A 733 54.11 -13.38 -12.95
N GLU A 734 54.77 -14.50 -12.60
CA GLU A 734 56.02 -14.58 -11.87
C GLU A 734 57.22 -13.97 -12.64
N ASP A 735 57.16 -13.93 -13.99
CA ASP A 735 58.21 -13.27 -14.81
C ASP A 735 58.25 -11.76 -14.55
N TYR A 736 57.23 -11.17 -13.99
CA TYR A 736 57.17 -9.76 -13.64
C TYR A 736 57.56 -9.59 -12.15
N ARG A 737 58.76 -9.07 -11.90
CA ARG A 737 59.19 -8.81 -10.53
C ARG A 737 58.29 -7.77 -9.83
N ILE A 738 57.95 -8.00 -8.58
CA ILE A 738 57.25 -7.04 -7.74
C ILE A 738 58.19 -5.84 -7.51
N THR A 739 57.68 -4.64 -7.72
CA THR A 739 58.42 -3.37 -7.59
C THR A 739 57.55 -2.38 -6.79
N ASN A 740 58.12 -1.25 -6.42
CA ASN A 740 57.31 -0.15 -5.89
C ASN A 740 56.50 0.47 -7.05
N ARG A 741 55.29 0.96 -6.74
CA ARG A 741 54.51 1.76 -7.67
C ARG A 741 55.27 3.01 -8.14
N GLY A 742 54.92 3.55 -9.31
CA GLY A 742 55.51 4.78 -9.85
C GLY A 742 56.87 4.57 -10.56
N THR A 743 57.29 3.33 -10.79
CA THR A 743 58.50 3.02 -11.60
C THR A 743 58.16 2.98 -13.10
N LYS A 744 59.19 2.98 -13.99
CA LYS A 744 59.01 2.81 -15.42
C LYS A 744 58.69 1.37 -15.84
N GLY A 745 58.75 0.41 -14.92
CA GLY A 745 58.47 -0.99 -15.13
C GLY A 745 59.53 -1.74 -15.91
N VAL A 746 59.20 -3.02 -16.26
CA VAL A 746 60.07 -3.94 -17.04
C VAL A 746 59.49 -4.17 -18.42
N LYS A 747 60.29 -4.62 -19.36
CA LYS A 747 59.77 -4.98 -20.72
C LYS A 747 58.79 -6.13 -20.61
N THR A 748 57.59 -5.96 -21.21
CA THR A 748 56.56 -6.99 -21.36
C THR A 748 56.44 -7.46 -22.82
N LEU A 749 56.77 -6.59 -23.78
CA LEU A 749 56.86 -6.91 -25.20
C LEU A 749 58.09 -6.20 -25.77
N ASN A 750 58.77 -6.85 -26.68
CA ASN A 750 59.79 -6.18 -27.45
C ASN A 750 59.16 -5.48 -28.66
N VAL A 751 58.88 -4.20 -28.50
CA VAL A 751 58.27 -3.33 -29.51
C VAL A 751 59.31 -3.01 -30.57
N THR A 752 59.04 -3.28 -31.84
CA THR A 752 59.82 -3.04 -33.03
C THR A 752 58.91 -2.68 -34.19
N ASP A 753 59.45 -2.17 -35.32
CA ASP A 753 58.67 -1.88 -36.53
C ASP A 753 57.90 -3.11 -37.05
N LYS A 754 58.35 -4.31 -36.69
CA LYS A 754 57.68 -5.56 -37.05
C LYS A 754 56.41 -5.87 -36.15
N THR A 755 56.52 -5.59 -34.91
CA THR A 755 55.44 -5.90 -33.97
C THR A 755 54.43 -4.78 -33.87
N GLY A 756 54.82 -3.54 -34.05
CA GLY A 756 54.00 -2.38 -33.70
C GLY A 756 53.97 -2.19 -32.19
N GLU A 757 53.21 -1.20 -31.74
CA GLU A 757 52.99 -0.85 -30.33
C GLU A 757 52.09 -1.87 -29.61
N LEU A 758 52.08 -1.87 -28.28
CA LEU A 758 51.20 -2.73 -27.48
C LEU A 758 49.78 -2.19 -27.50
N VAL A 759 48.82 -3.07 -27.81
CA VAL A 759 47.40 -2.71 -27.91
C VAL A 759 46.56 -3.37 -26.83
N ALA A 760 46.87 -4.63 -26.45
CA ALA A 760 46.09 -5.35 -25.44
C ALA A 760 46.98 -5.94 -24.34
N PHE A 761 46.50 -5.89 -23.13
CA PHE A 761 47.14 -6.38 -21.92
C PHE A 761 46.07 -6.96 -20.99
N GLU A 762 45.96 -8.31 -20.94
CA GLU A 762 44.88 -9.03 -20.27
C GLU A 762 45.42 -10.23 -19.49
N ALA A 763 44.67 -10.59 -18.38
CA ALA A 763 44.92 -11.86 -17.68
C ALA A 763 44.06 -12.96 -18.30
N VAL A 764 44.67 -14.10 -18.63
CA VAL A 764 44.00 -15.22 -19.29
C VAL A 764 44.43 -16.56 -18.73
N THR A 765 43.51 -17.51 -18.69
CA THR A 765 43.71 -18.94 -18.40
C THR A 765 43.72 -19.73 -19.73
N ASP A 766 44.04 -21.00 -19.68
CA ASP A 766 43.98 -21.90 -20.87
C ASP A 766 42.54 -22.13 -21.37
N GLU A 767 41.56 -21.88 -20.53
CA GLU A 767 40.14 -22.11 -20.81
C GLU A 767 39.47 -20.93 -21.51
N HIS A 768 40.08 -19.73 -21.45
CA HIS A 768 39.50 -18.54 -22.07
C HIS A 768 39.60 -18.54 -23.60
N ASP A 769 38.57 -17.93 -24.21
CA ASP A 769 38.59 -17.55 -25.62
C ASP A 769 38.86 -16.06 -25.79
N LEU A 770 39.54 -15.72 -26.88
CA LEU A 770 39.89 -14.35 -27.22
C LEU A 770 39.19 -13.92 -28.49
N MET A 771 38.56 -12.78 -28.47
CA MET A 771 38.05 -12.10 -29.66
C MET A 771 39.02 -10.99 -30.02
N ILE A 772 39.68 -11.14 -31.14
CA ILE A 772 40.64 -10.17 -31.68
C ILE A 772 39.97 -9.41 -32.82
N ILE A 773 39.96 -8.10 -32.73
CA ILE A 773 39.22 -7.21 -33.62
C ILE A 773 40.22 -6.26 -34.24
N ASN A 774 40.18 -6.15 -35.58
CA ASN A 774 41.00 -5.20 -36.33
C ASN A 774 40.21 -3.89 -36.58
N ARG A 775 40.92 -2.83 -37.05
CA ARG A 775 40.31 -1.53 -37.32
C ARG A 775 39.25 -1.57 -38.43
N SER A 776 39.32 -2.54 -39.36
CA SER A 776 38.29 -2.73 -40.38
C SER A 776 37.06 -3.52 -39.93
N GLY A 777 36.97 -3.87 -38.62
CA GLY A 777 35.80 -4.56 -38.02
C GLY A 777 35.83 -6.09 -38.22
N ILE A 778 36.88 -6.68 -38.71
CA ILE A 778 36.99 -8.15 -38.85
C ILE A 778 37.38 -8.74 -37.51
N THR A 779 36.58 -9.69 -37.05
CA THR A 779 36.76 -10.35 -35.76
C THR A 779 37.21 -11.79 -35.92
N ILE A 780 38.23 -12.21 -35.17
CA ILE A 780 38.73 -13.58 -35.12
C ILE A 780 38.64 -14.09 -33.68
N ARG A 781 38.12 -15.30 -33.50
CA ARG A 781 38.13 -16.02 -32.23
C ARG A 781 39.29 -16.97 -32.16
N VAL A 782 40.08 -16.91 -31.09
CA VAL A 782 41.28 -17.76 -30.87
C VAL A 782 41.23 -18.26 -29.43
N HIS A 783 41.53 -19.56 -29.23
CA HIS A 783 41.67 -20.08 -27.87
C HIS A 783 42.96 -19.56 -27.22
N ALA A 784 42.90 -19.13 -25.96
CA ALA A 784 44.10 -18.64 -25.26
C ALA A 784 45.18 -19.70 -25.16
N ARG A 785 44.85 -20.99 -25.02
CA ARG A 785 45.78 -22.11 -25.02
C ARG A 785 46.60 -22.26 -26.33
N ASP A 786 46.09 -21.75 -27.43
CA ASP A 786 46.79 -21.81 -28.74
C ASP A 786 47.90 -20.76 -28.85
N ILE A 787 47.93 -19.80 -27.91
CA ILE A 787 48.96 -18.77 -27.83
C ILE A 787 50.07 -19.24 -26.91
N SER A 788 51.28 -19.33 -27.43
CA SER A 788 52.46 -19.86 -26.70
C SER A 788 52.84 -18.99 -25.49
N VAL A 789 53.14 -19.67 -24.36
CA VAL A 789 53.71 -19.03 -23.18
C VAL A 789 55.21 -18.79 -23.45
N GLN A 790 55.67 -17.54 -23.30
CA GLN A 790 57.02 -17.10 -23.60
C GLN A 790 57.48 -16.09 -22.53
N GLY A 791 58.85 -16.01 -22.38
CA GLY A 791 59.41 -15.01 -21.46
C GLY A 791 59.00 -13.58 -21.85
N ARG A 792 58.80 -12.72 -20.85
CA ARG A 792 58.24 -11.36 -20.97
C ARG A 792 58.93 -10.43 -21.99
N ALA A 793 60.24 -10.59 -22.28
CA ALA A 793 60.98 -9.68 -23.14
C ALA A 793 61.04 -10.11 -24.64
N THR A 794 60.33 -11.16 -25.06
CA THR A 794 60.25 -11.66 -26.44
C THR A 794 59.27 -10.86 -27.30
N GLN A 795 59.32 -11.05 -28.62
CA GLN A 795 58.46 -10.42 -29.63
C GLN A 795 57.09 -11.12 -29.75
N GLY A 796 56.94 -12.32 -29.15
CA GLY A 796 55.76 -13.14 -29.36
C GLY A 796 55.67 -13.86 -30.70
N VAL A 797 54.56 -14.55 -30.94
CA VAL A 797 54.23 -15.22 -32.20
C VAL A 797 53.15 -14.45 -32.94
N ARG A 798 53.03 -14.71 -34.25
CA ARG A 798 51.96 -14.11 -35.05
C ARG A 798 50.65 -14.84 -34.71
N ILE A 799 49.69 -14.11 -34.17
CA ILE A 799 48.35 -14.61 -33.83
C ILE A 799 47.43 -14.46 -35.07
N ILE A 800 47.58 -13.33 -35.79
CA ILE A 800 46.75 -13.00 -36.95
C ILE A 800 47.63 -12.47 -38.08
N ASP A 801 47.35 -12.79 -39.36
CA ASP A 801 48.05 -12.26 -40.52
C ASP A 801 47.33 -11.06 -41.13
N LEU A 802 47.77 -9.86 -40.75
CA LEU A 802 47.23 -8.58 -41.21
C LEU A 802 47.94 -8.02 -42.45
N LYS A 803 49.12 -8.62 -42.88
CA LYS A 803 49.98 -8.07 -43.98
C LYS A 803 49.26 -7.98 -45.30
N LYS A 804 48.31 -8.87 -45.58
CA LYS A 804 47.61 -8.89 -46.87
C LYS A 804 46.62 -7.74 -47.05
N ARG A 805 46.27 -7.02 -45.97
CA ARG A 805 45.21 -6.00 -45.96
C ARG A 805 45.69 -4.64 -45.43
N GLY A 806 46.93 -4.53 -44.92
CA GLY A 806 47.44 -3.27 -44.38
C GLY A 806 46.63 -2.75 -43.16
N ASP A 807 46.09 -3.68 -42.33
CA ASP A 807 45.20 -3.40 -41.21
C ASP A 807 45.95 -3.57 -39.88
N GLU A 808 45.39 -3.02 -38.81
CA GLU A 808 45.93 -3.04 -37.46
C GLU A 808 44.90 -3.61 -36.46
N ILE A 809 45.36 -4.22 -35.36
CA ILE A 809 44.47 -4.66 -34.29
C ILE A 809 43.96 -3.43 -33.55
N ALA A 810 42.62 -3.36 -33.36
CA ALA A 810 41.96 -2.31 -32.66
C ALA A 810 41.72 -2.69 -31.18
N SER A 811 41.29 -3.94 -30.91
CA SER A 811 40.91 -4.40 -29.56
C SER A 811 41.08 -5.92 -29.46
N VAL A 812 41.27 -6.39 -28.22
CA VAL A 812 41.26 -7.81 -27.87
C VAL A 812 40.40 -7.93 -26.62
N CYS A 813 39.38 -8.79 -26.65
CA CYS A 813 38.49 -9.03 -25.54
C CYS A 813 38.56 -10.48 -25.11
N ARG A 814 38.54 -10.73 -23.84
CA ARG A 814 38.39 -12.04 -23.24
C ARG A 814 36.91 -12.43 -23.27
N VAL A 815 36.60 -13.65 -23.72
CA VAL A 815 35.27 -14.22 -23.71
C VAL A 815 35.32 -15.48 -22.86
N LEU A 816 34.37 -15.68 -21.98
CA LEU A 816 34.23 -16.92 -21.24
C LEU A 816 33.87 -18.06 -22.21
N THR A 817 34.41 -19.24 -22.01
CA THR A 817 33.99 -20.42 -22.75
C THR A 817 32.61 -20.87 -22.36
N GLU A 818 31.94 -21.61 -23.25
CA GLU A 818 30.61 -22.16 -22.94
C GLU A 818 30.63 -23.11 -21.70
N GLU A 819 31.79 -23.72 -21.39
CA GLU A 819 31.99 -24.58 -20.21
C GLU A 819 32.06 -23.79 -18.91
N GLU A 820 32.57 -22.60 -18.84
CA GLU A 820 32.58 -21.72 -17.67
C GLU A 820 31.17 -21.14 -17.36
N ILE A 821 30.34 -21.01 -18.39
CA ILE A 821 28.95 -20.57 -18.23
C ILE A 821 28.11 -21.69 -17.57
N GLU A 822 28.45 -22.95 -17.84
CA GLU A 822 27.78 -24.11 -17.20
C GLU A 822 28.23 -24.33 -15.75
N ASP A 823 29.51 -24.15 -15.42
CA ASP A 823 30.05 -24.32 -14.07
C ASP A 823 29.65 -23.21 -13.10
N SER A 824 29.36 -22.02 -13.57
CA SER A 824 28.86 -20.92 -12.73
C SER A 824 27.38 -21.11 -12.30
N GLY A 825 26.68 -22.08 -12.89
CA GLY A 825 25.27 -22.43 -12.60
C GLY A 825 25.06 -23.62 -11.66
N GLU A 826 26.09 -24.36 -11.26
CA GLU A 826 25.95 -25.43 -10.26
C GLU A 826 25.99 -24.86 -8.84
N VAL A 827 24.82 -24.46 -8.35
CA VAL A 827 24.54 -24.47 -6.91
C VAL A 827 24.45 -25.92 -6.48
N PRO A 828 25.23 -26.39 -5.46
CA PRO A 828 25.05 -27.72 -4.93
C PRO A 828 23.62 -27.84 -4.41
N THR A 829 22.76 -28.52 -5.14
CA THR A 829 21.46 -28.99 -4.67
C THR A 829 21.69 -30.16 -3.73
N GLU A 830 22.06 -29.90 -2.49
CA GLU A 830 21.66 -30.82 -1.44
C GLU A 830 20.16 -30.69 -1.32
N PRO A 831 19.38 -31.78 -1.48
CA PRO A 831 17.95 -31.72 -1.28
C PRO A 831 17.72 -31.35 0.18
N LEU A 832 17.00 -30.24 0.39
CA LEU A 832 16.46 -29.90 1.70
C LEU A 832 15.73 -31.15 2.23
N PRO A 833 15.99 -31.60 3.47
CA PRO A 833 15.29 -32.72 4.05
C PRO A 833 13.79 -32.40 4.04
N SER A 834 12.99 -33.36 3.54
CA SER A 834 11.53 -33.22 3.46
C SER A 834 10.98 -32.87 4.83
N LEU A 835 9.98 -32.00 4.90
CA LEU A 835 9.32 -31.58 6.14
C LEU A 835 8.82 -32.78 6.98
N ASP A 836 8.60 -33.95 6.37
CA ASP A 836 8.17 -35.18 7.02
C ASP A 836 9.27 -35.85 7.89
N SER A 837 10.53 -35.43 7.81
CA SER A 837 11.65 -35.94 8.62
C SER A 837 11.95 -35.14 9.87
N ILE A 838 11.24 -34.02 10.12
CA ILE A 838 11.49 -33.08 11.25
C ILE A 838 10.37 -33.12 12.29
N LEU A 839 9.23 -33.75 12.01
CA LEU A 839 8.14 -33.90 12.98
C LEU A 839 8.09 -35.35 13.49
N PRO A 840 8.18 -35.57 14.80
CA PRO A 840 7.91 -36.89 15.38
C PRO A 840 6.41 -37.21 15.23
N PRO A 841 6.01 -38.51 15.10
CA PRO A 841 4.64 -38.91 14.92
C PRO A 841 3.78 -38.51 16.14
N LEU A 842 2.74 -37.75 15.86
CA LEU A 842 1.68 -37.38 16.78
C LEU A 842 0.77 -38.58 17.00
N ASP A 843 1.09 -39.42 17.97
CA ASP A 843 0.11 -40.33 18.58
C ASP A 843 0.62 -40.88 19.92
N THR A 844 0.53 -40.08 20.99
CA THR A 844 0.34 -40.55 22.38
C THR A 844 -0.04 -39.34 23.28
N PRO A 845 -0.98 -39.49 24.21
CA PRO A 845 -1.51 -38.40 25.06
C PRO A 845 -0.57 -37.86 26.16
N GLU A 846 0.64 -38.34 26.28
CA GLU A 846 1.59 -37.96 27.35
C GLU A 846 2.61 -36.88 26.94
N ALA A 847 2.68 -36.47 25.66
CA ALA A 847 3.65 -35.51 25.19
C ALA A 847 3.23 -34.02 25.38
N ASN A 848 1.98 -33.75 25.76
CA ASN A 848 1.43 -32.41 25.83
C ASN A 848 1.62 -31.71 27.19
N SER A 849 2.17 -32.37 28.22
CA SER A 849 2.41 -31.77 29.53
C SER A 849 3.84 -31.28 29.77
N GLN A 850 4.82 -31.76 28.98
CA GLN A 850 6.23 -31.35 29.16
C GLN A 850 6.63 -30.14 28.29
N LEU A 851 5.91 -29.86 27.19
CA LEU A 851 6.20 -28.71 26.31
C LEU A 851 5.67 -27.36 26.86
N SER A 852 4.76 -27.38 27.83
CA SER A 852 4.22 -26.15 28.45
C SER A 852 5.05 -25.65 29.63
N GLU A 853 5.81 -26.49 30.28
CA GLU A 853 6.64 -26.11 31.43
C GLU A 853 8.02 -25.57 31.05
N ASP A 854 8.63 -26.10 29.98
CA ASP A 854 9.91 -25.62 29.46
C ASP A 854 9.83 -24.25 28.72
N PHE A 855 8.66 -23.95 28.16
CA PHE A 855 8.45 -22.65 27.48
C PHE A 855 8.17 -21.52 28.48
N LEU A 856 7.50 -21.81 29.59
CA LEU A 856 7.26 -20.86 30.68
C LEU A 856 8.50 -20.60 31.54
N ALA A 857 9.39 -21.57 31.68
CA ALA A 857 10.63 -21.41 32.40
C ALA A 857 11.66 -20.54 31.64
N ARG A 858 11.69 -20.60 30.32
CA ARG A 858 12.57 -19.76 29.49
C ARG A 858 12.08 -18.32 29.35
N ALA A 859 10.78 -18.09 29.37
CA ALA A 859 10.20 -16.75 29.32
C ALA A 859 10.38 -15.97 30.64
N MET A 860 10.52 -16.67 31.79
CA MET A 860 10.72 -16.03 33.09
C MET A 860 12.20 -15.71 33.38
N ASP A 861 13.17 -16.37 32.72
CA ASP A 861 14.59 -16.05 32.85
C ASP A 861 15.07 -14.89 31.96
N GLU A 862 14.34 -14.53 30.92
CA GLU A 862 14.66 -13.36 30.09
C GLU A 862 14.14 -12.02 30.65
N GLU A 863 13.13 -12.02 31.54
CA GLU A 863 12.65 -10.80 32.22
C GLU A 863 13.45 -10.39 33.46
N LEU A 864 14.38 -11.21 33.94
CA LEU A 864 15.21 -10.91 35.12
C LEU A 864 16.62 -10.40 34.79
N ASN A 865 16.99 -10.25 33.53
CA ASN A 865 18.30 -9.77 33.11
C ASN A 865 18.29 -8.64 32.07
N ASN A 866 17.22 -7.81 32.04
CA ASN A 866 17.26 -6.51 31.35
C ASN A 866 16.77 -5.39 32.25
#